data_a4d44862f7b846d5839bb114eac3e52a
#
_entry.id   a4d44862f7b846d5839bb114eac3e52a
#
_cell.length_a   1.000
_cell.length_b   1.000
_cell.length_c   1.000
_cell.angle_alpha   90.00
_cell.angle_beta   90.00
_cell.angle_gamma   90.00
#
_symmetry.space_group_name_H-M   'P 1'
#
loop_
_entity.id
_entity.type
_entity.pdbx_description
1 polymer ?
#
loop_
_entity_poly.entity_id
_entity_poly.type
_entity_poly.pdbx_seq_one_letter_code
_entity_poly.pdbx_strand_id
1 'polypeptide(L)'
;MKSRLTNDALIVATFGAAILTAAVFLTRFTLPGFLLTRLIDPLVGALLVIAASYATGSLVLRVILSRPSTALRTGSDGEGSPDSCDILLLGIPLFGLVLSIVAIAGFATPIVIGTITILLGIYGAIIGWRHVLAIRVTTNIAILIPPGVLAFLGAITPVNTPDELTYKLAVPHLYLQFGRMLDLPLNSHSYIPSAVYMADLGALVVSSGIAAKLVHFVIYLLALRVIYRTASDLEERGAMWITAAFAWTPALAIIAGWAWAEWAMIGLVLLSFLHFERGNLDVAAVALGCALSTKYTALPWAVVFLAIAIWRTVEDRRSRLSGQAGLPVLRGALITFATGAFFYIRNWIWTGSPIAPFLLPNSPAIADYRSSLGGWAELARGYDIFHPAIVDDALGILLPALILLSPLALFWRNRRVVDLFLFGIIQFIALVTLAPTSRLMILALVPLALLGGFVTVRVWELSNRAIRVALASLAGIAIAAQFVLLAFIFVARWSVMPYLAGLESEAAYLARTRDFVPAYTWMADHTPPDAKLLLLAENRTYHLDRRALAAGNLDGPRVAAYLARFRTPGEFAAELHEQHITHIVIHKPWYRVGPPVYQSLVEKEYLLFVAPRTHVLLHDFMRVGARRVYEDASYAIFELNR
;
A
#
# COMPACT_ATOMS: atom_id res chain seq x y z
N MET A 1 4.07 -30.22 -15.56
CA MET A 1 2.87 -30.43 -14.69
C MET A 1 3.19 -30.52 -13.21
N LYS A 2 4.33 -31.13 -12.79
CA LYS A 2 4.75 -31.22 -11.36
C LYS A 2 5.10 -29.88 -10.69
N SER A 3 5.65 -28.88 -11.41
CA SER A 3 6.05 -27.59 -10.84
C SER A 3 4.89 -26.61 -10.59
N ARG A 4 3.78 -26.74 -11.28
CA ARG A 4 2.60 -25.85 -11.11
C ARG A 4 1.80 -26.10 -9.84
N LEU A 5 1.72 -27.39 -9.42
CA LEU A 5 0.99 -27.79 -8.21
C LEU A 5 1.69 -27.38 -6.90
N THR A 6 3.00 -27.08 -6.96
CA THR A 6 3.79 -26.74 -5.76
C THR A 6 3.69 -25.26 -5.35
N ASN A 7 3.36 -24.36 -6.29
CA ASN A 7 3.39 -22.91 -6.06
C ASN A 7 2.13 -22.37 -5.38
N ASP A 8 0.96 -22.93 -5.70
CA ASP A 8 -0.32 -22.52 -5.06
C ASP A 8 -0.40 -23.02 -3.61
N ALA A 9 0.31 -24.12 -3.33
CA ALA A 9 0.49 -24.68 -2.01
C ALA A 9 1.21 -23.74 -1.04
N LEU A 10 2.13 -22.91 -1.53
CA LEU A 10 2.90 -21.98 -0.70
C LEU A 10 1.99 -20.99 0.04
N ILE A 11 1.03 -20.41 -0.67
CA ILE A 11 0.14 -19.38 -0.11
C ILE A 11 -0.79 -19.98 0.93
N VAL A 12 -1.48 -21.08 0.59
CA VAL A 12 -2.48 -21.64 1.51
C VAL A 12 -1.83 -22.33 2.70
N ALA A 13 -0.64 -22.90 2.55
CA ALA A 13 0.05 -23.47 3.70
C ALA A 13 0.63 -22.41 4.61
N THR A 14 1.22 -21.32 4.06
CA THR A 14 1.67 -20.21 4.91
C THR A 14 0.46 -19.54 5.56
N PHE A 15 -0.64 -19.36 4.84
CA PHE A 15 -1.90 -18.85 5.35
C PHE A 15 -2.50 -19.80 6.40
N GLY A 16 -2.65 -21.08 6.09
CA GLY A 16 -3.18 -22.07 7.02
C GLY A 16 -2.26 -22.29 8.23
N ALA A 17 -0.93 -22.33 8.05
CA ALA A 17 0.01 -22.45 9.13
C ALA A 17 0.09 -21.16 9.98
N ALA A 18 0.02 -19.98 9.38
CA ALA A 18 -0.03 -18.72 10.10
C ALA A 18 -1.33 -18.60 10.91
N ILE A 19 -2.48 -18.94 10.31
CA ILE A 19 -3.76 -18.99 11.03
C ILE A 19 -3.73 -20.04 12.13
N LEU A 20 -3.27 -21.26 11.84
CA LEU A 20 -3.23 -22.35 12.82
C LEU A 20 -2.26 -22.03 13.96
N THR A 21 -1.06 -21.51 13.65
CA THR A 21 -0.08 -21.14 14.67
C THR A 21 -0.56 -19.94 15.49
N ALA A 22 -1.14 -18.94 14.84
CA ALA A 22 -1.79 -17.82 15.52
C ALA A 22 -2.99 -18.30 16.35
N ALA A 23 -3.83 -19.19 15.82
CA ALA A 23 -4.96 -19.77 16.56
C ALA A 23 -4.49 -20.59 17.78
N VAL A 24 -3.46 -21.42 17.61
CA VAL A 24 -2.85 -22.19 18.73
C VAL A 24 -2.19 -21.26 19.75
N PHE A 25 -1.47 -20.23 19.31
CA PHE A 25 -0.87 -19.23 20.19
C PHE A 25 -1.95 -18.46 20.96
N LEU A 26 -2.95 -17.98 20.25
CA LEU A 26 -4.06 -17.19 20.81
C LEU A 26 -4.96 -18.06 21.73
N THR A 27 -5.23 -19.34 21.41
CA THR A 27 -6.03 -20.22 22.27
C THR A 27 -5.35 -20.60 23.58
N ARG A 28 -4.02 -20.53 23.64
CA ARG A 28 -3.28 -20.73 24.91
C ARG A 28 -3.29 -19.50 25.83
N PHE A 29 -3.49 -18.30 25.24
CA PHE A 29 -3.36 -17.02 25.96
C PHE A 29 -4.68 -16.23 26.04
N THR A 30 -5.77 -16.67 25.36
CA THR A 30 -7.04 -15.95 25.34
C THR A 30 -8.21 -16.84 25.70
N LEU A 31 -9.30 -16.19 26.20
CA LEU A 31 -10.58 -16.86 26.35
C LEU A 31 -11.13 -17.23 24.93
N PRO A 32 -11.49 -18.51 24.69
CA PRO A 32 -11.91 -18.97 23.35
C PRO A 32 -13.04 -18.15 22.71
N GLY A 33 -13.98 -17.61 23.52
CA GLY A 33 -15.08 -16.76 23.05
C GLY A 33 -14.63 -15.41 22.47
N PHE A 34 -13.51 -14.89 22.95
CA PHE A 34 -12.97 -13.62 22.51
C PHE A 34 -12.39 -13.67 21.09
N LEU A 35 -11.69 -14.75 20.76
CA LEU A 35 -11.20 -14.97 19.40
C LEU A 35 -12.31 -15.14 18.38
N LEU A 36 -13.35 -15.91 18.76
CA LEU A 36 -14.48 -16.15 17.88
C LEU A 36 -15.17 -14.84 17.48
N THR A 37 -15.45 -13.97 18.45
CA THR A 37 -16.17 -12.71 18.21
C THR A 37 -15.37 -11.67 17.46
N ARG A 38 -14.02 -11.64 17.63
CA ARG A 38 -13.15 -10.63 16.99
C ARG A 38 -12.54 -11.06 15.67
N LEU A 39 -12.50 -12.35 15.37
CA LEU A 39 -11.78 -12.86 14.20
C LEU A 39 -12.72 -13.34 13.10
N ILE A 40 -13.88 -13.91 13.43
CA ILE A 40 -14.80 -14.50 12.43
C ILE A 40 -15.32 -13.42 11.49
N ASP A 41 -15.87 -12.33 12.02
CA ASP A 41 -16.44 -11.25 11.20
C ASP A 41 -15.39 -10.64 10.24
N PRO A 42 -14.19 -10.21 10.69
CA PRO A 42 -13.16 -9.75 9.78
C PRO A 42 -12.68 -10.78 8.76
N LEU A 43 -12.60 -12.07 9.13
CA LEU A 43 -12.24 -13.12 8.18
C LEU A 43 -13.31 -13.31 7.10
N VAL A 44 -14.58 -13.33 7.47
CA VAL A 44 -15.69 -13.45 6.51
C VAL A 44 -15.71 -12.24 5.58
N GLY A 45 -15.55 -11.02 6.13
CA GLY A 45 -15.47 -9.80 5.33
C GLY A 45 -14.30 -9.81 4.35
N ALA A 46 -13.10 -10.21 4.81
CA ALA A 46 -11.93 -10.34 3.95
C ALA A 46 -12.14 -11.39 2.85
N LEU A 47 -12.69 -12.56 3.18
CA LEU A 47 -12.99 -13.62 2.20
C LEU A 47 -13.98 -13.16 1.13
N LEU A 48 -15.01 -12.39 1.50
CA LEU A 48 -15.94 -11.81 0.53
C LEU A 48 -15.25 -10.85 -0.43
N VAL A 49 -14.38 -9.97 0.06
CA VAL A 49 -13.61 -9.04 -0.79
C VAL A 49 -12.62 -9.78 -1.68
N ILE A 50 -11.93 -10.80 -1.16
CA ILE A 50 -11.01 -11.65 -1.91
C ILE A 50 -11.78 -12.38 -3.04
N ALA A 51 -12.93 -12.93 -2.74
CA ALA A 51 -13.77 -13.62 -3.72
C ALA A 51 -14.33 -12.62 -4.77
N ALA A 52 -14.79 -11.44 -4.36
CA ALA A 52 -15.24 -10.37 -5.27
C ALA A 52 -14.11 -9.91 -6.20
N SER A 53 -12.90 -9.79 -5.67
CA SER A 53 -11.70 -9.45 -6.42
C SER A 53 -11.36 -10.55 -7.45
N TYR A 54 -11.43 -11.82 -7.05
CA TYR A 54 -11.24 -12.95 -7.96
C TYR A 54 -12.26 -12.97 -9.09
N ALA A 55 -13.55 -12.72 -8.79
CA ALA A 55 -14.61 -12.59 -9.77
C ALA A 55 -14.30 -11.47 -10.78
N THR A 56 -13.96 -10.28 -10.28
CA THR A 56 -13.67 -9.11 -11.11
C THR A 56 -12.46 -9.35 -12.01
N GLY A 57 -11.36 -9.88 -11.47
CA GLY A 57 -10.18 -10.28 -12.23
C GLY A 57 -10.50 -11.30 -13.33
N SER A 58 -11.28 -12.34 -12.99
CA SER A 58 -11.72 -13.38 -13.94
C SER A 58 -12.56 -12.80 -15.08
N LEU A 59 -13.50 -11.91 -14.79
CA LEU A 59 -14.36 -11.28 -15.79
C LEU A 59 -13.55 -10.37 -16.73
N VAL A 60 -12.72 -9.49 -16.18
CA VAL A 60 -11.91 -8.55 -16.96
C VAL A 60 -10.92 -9.29 -17.85
N LEU A 61 -10.21 -10.28 -17.31
CA LEU A 61 -9.23 -11.05 -18.09
C LEU A 61 -9.92 -11.89 -19.18
N ARG A 62 -11.10 -12.44 -18.94
CA ARG A 62 -11.88 -13.11 -20.00
C ARG A 62 -12.19 -12.16 -21.15
N VAL A 63 -12.61 -10.93 -20.88
CA VAL A 63 -12.91 -9.92 -21.91
C VAL A 63 -11.64 -9.55 -22.69
N ILE A 64 -10.52 -9.32 -21.99
CA ILE A 64 -9.25 -8.94 -22.63
C ILE A 64 -8.66 -10.08 -23.46
N LEU A 65 -8.68 -11.31 -22.94
CA LEU A 65 -8.07 -12.49 -23.58
C LEU A 65 -8.97 -13.20 -24.60
N SER A 66 -10.29 -12.93 -24.61
CA SER A 66 -11.25 -13.56 -25.54
C SER A 66 -11.09 -13.13 -27.00
N ARG A 67 -10.36 -12.05 -27.28
CA ARG A 67 -10.06 -11.64 -28.66
C ARG A 67 -8.89 -12.47 -29.20
N PRO A 68 -9.02 -13.14 -30.35
CA PRO A 68 -7.97 -13.97 -30.89
C PRO A 68 -6.75 -13.09 -31.27
N SER A 69 -5.73 -13.08 -30.40
CA SER A 69 -4.41 -12.69 -30.82
C SER A 69 -3.80 -13.89 -31.55
N THR A 70 -3.56 -13.76 -32.84
CA THR A 70 -2.92 -14.77 -33.70
C THR A 70 -1.53 -15.21 -33.21
N ALA A 71 -0.97 -14.53 -32.22
CA ALA A 71 0.33 -14.82 -31.57
C ALA A 71 0.27 -15.86 -30.44
N LEU A 72 -0.93 -16.23 -29.92
CA LEU A 72 -1.05 -17.17 -28.80
C LEU A 72 -1.16 -18.65 -29.20
N ARG A 73 -1.08 -18.98 -30.49
CA ARG A 73 -1.23 -20.36 -31.00
C ARG A 73 0.04 -21.15 -31.24
N THR A 74 1.24 -20.62 -30.95
CA THR A 74 2.50 -21.31 -31.26
C THR A 74 3.32 -21.75 -30.03
N GLY A 75 2.75 -21.73 -28.84
CA GLY A 75 3.36 -22.30 -27.62
C GLY A 75 2.55 -23.51 -27.15
N SER A 76 3.15 -24.68 -27.21
CA SER A 76 2.63 -25.88 -26.59
C SER A 76 2.30 -25.66 -25.13
N ASP A 77 1.10 -26.07 -24.73
CA ASP A 77 0.68 -26.37 -23.37
C ASP A 77 0.82 -25.29 -22.29
N GLY A 78 -0.16 -24.39 -22.26
CA GLY A 78 -0.61 -23.78 -20.98
C GLY A 78 0.40 -22.98 -20.14
N GLU A 79 1.66 -22.83 -20.49
CA GLU A 79 2.70 -22.17 -19.64
C GLU A 79 2.60 -20.65 -19.55
N GLY A 80 1.76 -20.05 -20.38
CA GLY A 80 1.64 -18.60 -20.45
C GLY A 80 0.38 -17.98 -19.85
N SER A 81 -0.66 -18.77 -19.55
CA SER A 81 -1.91 -18.24 -19.03
C SER A 81 -1.78 -17.77 -17.57
N PRO A 82 -2.49 -16.67 -17.17
CA PRO A 82 -2.55 -16.28 -15.77
C PRO A 82 -3.21 -17.39 -14.95
N ASP A 83 -2.61 -17.74 -13.82
CA ASP A 83 -3.22 -18.69 -12.88
C ASP A 83 -4.16 -17.98 -11.88
N SER A 84 -4.79 -18.76 -11.01
CA SER A 84 -5.78 -18.24 -10.06
C SER A 84 -5.22 -17.17 -9.11
N CYS A 85 -3.93 -17.25 -8.76
CA CYS A 85 -3.29 -16.26 -7.90
C CYS A 85 -2.97 -14.97 -8.66
N ASP A 86 -2.56 -15.09 -9.94
CA ASP A 86 -2.37 -13.94 -10.82
C ASP A 86 -3.72 -13.21 -11.02
N ILE A 87 -4.79 -13.97 -11.27
CA ILE A 87 -6.16 -13.45 -11.41
C ILE A 87 -6.59 -12.71 -10.14
N LEU A 88 -6.32 -13.26 -8.96
CA LEU A 88 -6.66 -12.63 -7.70
C LEU A 88 -5.85 -11.36 -7.46
N LEU A 89 -4.53 -11.39 -7.67
CA LEU A 89 -3.67 -10.22 -7.46
C LEU A 89 -4.06 -9.05 -8.39
N LEU A 90 -4.41 -9.33 -9.63
CA LEU A 90 -4.94 -8.35 -10.58
C LEU A 90 -6.36 -7.92 -10.23
N GLY A 91 -7.15 -8.83 -9.71
CA GLY A 91 -8.56 -8.61 -9.37
C GLY A 91 -8.77 -7.61 -8.25
N ILE A 92 -7.84 -7.52 -7.28
CA ILE A 92 -7.99 -6.58 -6.15
C ILE A 92 -8.01 -5.12 -6.63
N PRO A 93 -7.03 -4.59 -7.36
CA PRO A 93 -7.10 -3.22 -7.86
C PRO A 93 -8.21 -3.04 -8.91
N LEU A 94 -8.53 -4.05 -9.72
CA LEU A 94 -9.65 -3.99 -10.67
C LEU A 94 -11.00 -3.87 -9.94
N PHE A 95 -11.21 -4.59 -8.85
CA PHE A 95 -12.38 -4.44 -8.00
C PHE A 95 -12.44 -3.04 -7.38
N GLY A 96 -11.31 -2.53 -6.89
CA GLY A 96 -11.22 -1.15 -6.40
C GLY A 96 -11.53 -0.10 -7.47
N LEU A 97 -11.14 -0.33 -8.74
CA LEU A 97 -11.53 0.55 -9.86
C LEU A 97 -13.05 0.51 -10.10
N VAL A 98 -13.68 -0.66 -10.04
CA VAL A 98 -15.15 -0.79 -10.11
C VAL A 98 -15.81 0.02 -9.00
N LEU A 99 -15.37 -0.13 -7.75
CA LEU A 99 -15.89 0.65 -6.63
C LEU A 99 -15.59 2.16 -6.76
N SER A 100 -14.46 2.53 -7.36
CA SER A 100 -14.12 3.93 -7.65
C SER A 100 -15.09 4.56 -8.65
N ILE A 101 -15.45 3.82 -9.72
CA ILE A 101 -16.43 4.27 -10.71
C ILE A 101 -17.81 4.44 -10.06
N VAL A 102 -18.23 3.49 -9.23
CA VAL A 102 -19.47 3.57 -8.47
C VAL A 102 -19.46 4.77 -7.52
N ALA A 103 -18.35 4.99 -6.83
CA ALA A 103 -18.20 6.09 -5.88
C ALA A 103 -18.20 7.48 -6.54
N ILE A 104 -17.53 7.65 -7.68
CA ILE A 104 -17.51 8.94 -8.40
C ILE A 104 -18.85 9.24 -9.06
N ALA A 105 -19.62 8.19 -9.41
CA ALA A 105 -21.00 8.32 -9.89
C ALA A 105 -22.01 8.71 -8.78
N GLY A 106 -21.59 8.83 -7.52
CA GLY A 106 -22.44 9.26 -6.42
C GLY A 106 -23.10 8.13 -5.63
N PHE A 107 -22.64 6.88 -5.80
CA PHE A 107 -23.25 5.70 -5.18
C PHE A 107 -22.34 5.01 -4.13
N ALA A 108 -21.44 5.76 -3.47
CA ALA A 108 -20.61 5.22 -2.37
C ALA A 108 -21.40 5.03 -1.08
N THR A 109 -22.59 4.45 -1.14
CA THR A 109 -23.41 4.13 0.02
C THR A 109 -23.15 2.71 0.54
N PRO A 110 -23.28 2.45 1.85
CA PRO A 110 -23.09 1.10 2.40
C PRO A 110 -23.96 0.05 1.70
N ILE A 111 -25.19 0.40 1.33
CA ILE A 111 -26.10 -0.53 0.63
C ILE A 111 -25.54 -0.92 -0.74
N VAL A 112 -25.15 0.05 -1.57
CA VAL A 112 -24.69 -0.22 -2.93
C VAL A 112 -23.33 -0.93 -2.90
N ILE A 113 -22.37 -0.43 -2.13
CA ILE A 113 -21.04 -1.03 -2.01
C ILE A 113 -21.13 -2.45 -1.42
N GLY A 114 -21.93 -2.65 -0.37
CA GLY A 114 -22.15 -3.95 0.26
C GLY A 114 -22.81 -4.94 -0.71
N THR A 115 -23.85 -4.52 -1.44
CA THR A 115 -24.53 -5.38 -2.43
C THR A 115 -23.56 -5.82 -3.53
N ILE A 116 -22.78 -4.91 -4.11
CA ILE A 116 -21.78 -5.24 -5.13
C ILE A 116 -20.74 -6.22 -4.57
N THR A 117 -20.24 -5.96 -3.37
CA THR A 117 -19.22 -6.80 -2.72
C THR A 117 -19.75 -8.22 -2.46
N ILE A 118 -20.99 -8.33 -1.94
CA ILE A 118 -21.61 -9.62 -1.62
C ILE A 118 -21.92 -10.41 -2.90
N LEU A 119 -22.54 -9.77 -3.91
CA LEU A 119 -22.90 -10.47 -5.15
C LEU A 119 -21.67 -10.96 -5.92
N LEU A 120 -20.65 -10.10 -6.08
CA LEU A 120 -19.38 -10.50 -6.69
C LEU A 120 -18.63 -11.51 -5.82
N GLY A 121 -18.71 -11.39 -4.48
CA GLY A 121 -18.13 -12.34 -3.54
C GLY A 121 -18.71 -13.73 -3.67
N ILE A 122 -20.04 -13.85 -3.71
CA ILE A 122 -20.74 -15.13 -3.92
C ILE A 122 -20.35 -15.72 -5.28
N TYR A 123 -20.41 -14.91 -6.35
CA TYR A 123 -20.00 -15.37 -7.69
C TYR A 123 -18.54 -15.82 -7.72
N GLY A 124 -17.63 -15.06 -7.13
CA GLY A 124 -16.21 -15.40 -7.03
C GLY A 124 -15.95 -16.68 -6.23
N ALA A 125 -16.68 -16.89 -5.13
CA ALA A 125 -16.61 -18.12 -4.37
C ALA A 125 -17.06 -19.33 -5.20
N ILE A 126 -18.15 -19.20 -5.98
CA ILE A 126 -18.66 -20.27 -6.86
C ILE A 126 -17.64 -20.65 -7.95
N ILE A 127 -17.00 -19.67 -8.59
CA ILE A 127 -16.05 -19.96 -9.68
C ILE A 127 -14.65 -20.33 -9.17
N GLY A 128 -14.27 -19.83 -7.98
CA GLY A 128 -12.91 -19.98 -7.39
C GLY A 128 -12.73 -21.22 -6.52
N TRP A 129 -13.79 -21.79 -5.92
CA TRP A 129 -13.67 -22.85 -4.90
C TRP A 129 -12.89 -24.09 -5.36
N ARG A 130 -12.99 -24.48 -6.64
CA ARG A 130 -12.25 -25.62 -7.20
C ARG A 130 -10.75 -25.40 -7.23
N HIS A 131 -10.29 -24.15 -7.33
CA HIS A 131 -8.88 -23.78 -7.36
C HIS A 131 -8.28 -23.81 -5.96
N VAL A 132 -9.04 -23.45 -4.94
CA VAL A 132 -8.62 -23.50 -3.54
C VAL A 132 -8.37 -24.95 -3.08
N LEU A 133 -9.21 -25.90 -3.53
CA LEU A 133 -9.08 -27.31 -3.18
C LEU A 133 -7.90 -28.03 -3.86
N ALA A 134 -7.31 -27.44 -4.91
CA ALA A 134 -6.20 -28.03 -5.66
C ALA A 134 -4.81 -27.73 -5.08
N ILE A 135 -4.75 -27.03 -3.96
CA ILE A 135 -3.48 -26.53 -3.39
C ILE A 135 -2.74 -27.64 -2.61
N ARG A 136 -1.45 -27.82 -2.94
CA ARG A 136 -0.54 -28.77 -2.25
C ARG A 136 0.61 -28.03 -1.58
N VAL A 137 0.88 -28.39 -0.32
CA VAL A 137 1.90 -27.79 0.52
C VAL A 137 3.25 -28.52 0.34
N THR A 138 4.36 -27.78 0.31
CA THR A 138 5.73 -28.33 0.32
C THR A 138 6.44 -28.00 1.62
N THR A 139 7.36 -28.85 2.06
CA THR A 139 8.08 -28.77 3.36
C THR A 139 9.01 -27.55 3.50
N ASN A 140 9.42 -26.95 2.38
CA ASN A 140 10.38 -25.82 2.41
C ASN A 140 9.78 -24.46 2.84
N ILE A 141 8.47 -24.42 3.09
CA ILE A 141 7.73 -23.22 3.53
C ILE A 141 8.05 -22.81 4.97
N ALA A 142 8.58 -23.71 5.79
CA ALA A 142 8.80 -23.48 7.22
C ALA A 142 9.52 -22.16 7.53
N ILE A 143 10.43 -21.71 6.63
CA ILE A 143 11.17 -20.46 6.80
C ILE A 143 10.30 -19.20 6.65
N LEU A 144 9.15 -19.29 5.96
CA LEU A 144 8.21 -18.19 5.77
C LEU A 144 7.14 -18.12 6.87
N ILE A 145 6.98 -19.17 7.68
CA ILE A 145 5.94 -19.24 8.72
C ILE A 145 6.11 -18.13 9.76
N PRO A 146 7.30 -17.91 10.38
CA PRO A 146 7.42 -16.90 11.42
C PRO A 146 7.09 -15.48 10.95
N PRO A 147 7.66 -14.95 9.83
CA PRO A 147 7.27 -13.63 9.35
C PRO A 147 5.81 -13.59 8.90
N GLY A 148 5.25 -14.67 8.35
CA GLY A 148 3.84 -14.79 8.01
C GLY A 148 2.92 -14.72 9.24
N VAL A 149 3.30 -15.37 10.35
CA VAL A 149 2.58 -15.28 11.63
C VAL A 149 2.60 -13.85 12.17
N LEU A 150 3.76 -13.19 12.17
CA LEU A 150 3.87 -11.82 12.64
C LEU A 150 3.03 -10.87 11.78
N ALA A 151 3.06 -11.01 10.45
CA ALA A 151 2.22 -10.25 9.54
C ALA A 151 0.72 -10.47 9.80
N PHE A 152 0.30 -11.72 10.01
CA PHE A 152 -1.08 -12.05 10.35
C PHE A 152 -1.50 -11.44 11.68
N LEU A 153 -0.67 -11.55 12.73
CA LEU A 153 -0.93 -10.93 14.03
C LEU A 153 -1.05 -9.41 13.89
N GLY A 154 -0.22 -8.77 13.07
CA GLY A 154 -0.35 -7.35 12.73
C GLY A 154 -1.67 -7.04 12.01
N ALA A 155 -2.13 -7.91 11.10
CA ALA A 155 -3.36 -7.71 10.34
C ALA A 155 -4.62 -7.77 11.21
N ILE A 156 -4.63 -8.56 12.27
CA ILE A 156 -5.77 -8.67 13.21
C ILE A 156 -5.75 -7.64 14.35
N THR A 157 -4.83 -6.68 14.34
CA THR A 157 -4.85 -5.54 15.27
C THR A 157 -5.73 -4.41 14.75
N PRO A 158 -6.24 -3.52 15.63
CA PRO A 158 -7.00 -2.34 15.22
C PRO A 158 -6.25 -1.48 14.20
N VAL A 159 -6.99 -0.74 13.39
CA VAL A 159 -6.42 0.27 12.48
C VAL A 159 -5.77 1.37 13.30
N ASN A 160 -4.45 1.45 13.24
CA ASN A 160 -3.69 2.32 14.15
C ASN A 160 -2.43 2.94 13.52
N THR A 161 -2.08 2.64 12.28
CA THR A 161 -0.89 3.24 11.66
C THR A 161 -1.18 4.63 11.10
N PRO A 162 -0.22 5.56 11.11
CA PRO A 162 -0.46 6.93 10.64
C PRO A 162 -1.11 6.99 9.26
N ASP A 163 -0.57 6.25 8.29
CA ASP A 163 -1.04 6.27 6.91
C ASP A 163 -2.46 5.65 6.76
N GLU A 164 -2.80 4.61 7.53
CA GLU A 164 -4.15 4.03 7.56
C GLU A 164 -5.16 5.05 8.08
N LEU A 165 -4.78 5.75 9.15
CA LEU A 165 -5.61 6.74 9.83
C LEU A 165 -5.81 8.02 9.01
N THR A 166 -4.86 8.37 8.13
CA THR A 166 -4.84 9.66 7.42
C THR A 166 -5.38 9.60 6.01
N TYR A 167 -5.11 8.52 5.24
CA TYR A 167 -5.54 8.47 3.85
C TYR A 167 -5.84 7.07 3.30
N LYS A 168 -5.11 6.01 3.71
CA LYS A 168 -5.26 4.71 3.06
C LYS A 168 -6.64 4.09 3.31
N LEU A 169 -7.09 4.04 4.56
CA LEU A 169 -8.45 3.64 4.92
C LEU A 169 -9.35 4.85 5.20
N ALA A 170 -8.76 5.98 5.66
CA ALA A 170 -9.49 7.17 6.02
C ALA A 170 -10.18 7.84 4.82
N VAL A 171 -9.51 7.99 3.67
CA VAL A 171 -10.11 8.62 2.48
C VAL A 171 -11.25 7.77 1.91
N PRO A 172 -11.11 6.44 1.70
CA PRO A 172 -12.24 5.57 1.38
C PRO A 172 -13.39 5.68 2.39
N HIS A 173 -13.11 5.70 3.70
CA HIS A 173 -14.12 5.86 4.74
C HIS A 173 -14.85 7.21 4.63
N LEU A 174 -14.13 8.31 4.37
CA LEU A 174 -14.76 9.61 4.11
C LEU A 174 -15.71 9.55 2.89
N TYR A 175 -15.33 8.86 1.81
CA TYR A 175 -16.22 8.70 0.66
C TYR A 175 -17.51 7.96 1.01
N LEU A 176 -17.48 6.97 1.92
CA LEU A 176 -18.69 6.34 2.47
C LEU A 176 -19.53 7.33 3.28
N GLN A 177 -18.91 8.15 4.13
CA GLN A 177 -19.62 9.16 4.94
C GLN A 177 -20.29 10.23 4.05
N PHE A 178 -19.65 10.62 2.93
CA PHE A 178 -20.23 11.55 1.96
C PHE A 178 -21.16 10.89 0.94
N GLY A 179 -21.22 9.57 0.88
CA GLY A 179 -22.00 8.81 -0.10
C GLY A 179 -21.46 8.88 -1.53
N ARG A 180 -20.30 9.50 -1.73
CA ARG A 180 -19.65 9.68 -3.05
C ARG A 180 -18.15 9.97 -2.92
N MET A 181 -17.41 9.67 -3.98
CA MET A 181 -16.05 10.16 -4.17
C MET A 181 -16.11 11.64 -4.57
N LEU A 182 -15.44 12.49 -3.81
CA LEU A 182 -15.42 13.93 -4.03
C LEU A 182 -14.00 14.48 -3.86
N ASP A 183 -13.79 15.68 -4.36
CA ASP A 183 -12.55 16.43 -4.14
C ASP A 183 -12.40 16.79 -2.65
N LEU A 184 -11.22 16.49 -2.10
CA LEU A 184 -10.83 16.83 -0.73
C LEU A 184 -9.64 17.81 -0.77
N PRO A 185 -9.89 19.09 -1.10
CA PRO A 185 -8.84 20.04 -1.50
C PRO A 185 -7.82 20.33 -0.41
N LEU A 186 -8.15 20.08 0.85
CA LEU A 186 -7.25 20.27 2.00
C LEU A 186 -6.42 19.01 2.34
N ASN A 187 -6.72 17.84 1.72
CA ASN A 187 -5.98 16.61 1.95
C ASN A 187 -5.21 16.21 0.67
N SER A 188 -3.92 16.55 0.62
CA SER A 188 -3.07 16.25 -0.54
C SER A 188 -2.97 14.76 -0.86
N HIS A 189 -3.05 13.89 0.14
CA HIS A 189 -2.97 12.43 -0.05
C HIS A 189 -4.21 11.84 -0.74
N SER A 190 -5.36 12.54 -0.76
CA SER A 190 -6.57 12.09 -1.46
C SER A 190 -6.40 11.98 -2.98
N TYR A 191 -5.40 12.65 -3.54
CA TYR A 191 -5.10 12.62 -4.98
C TYR A 191 -4.21 11.45 -5.40
N ILE A 192 -3.55 10.77 -4.47
CA ILE A 192 -2.72 9.60 -4.78
C ILE A 192 -3.61 8.51 -5.41
N PRO A 193 -3.18 7.87 -6.52
CA PRO A 193 -3.88 6.71 -7.05
C PRO A 193 -4.09 5.66 -5.96
N SER A 194 -5.29 5.09 -5.87
CA SER A 194 -5.71 4.36 -4.68
C SER A 194 -6.58 3.13 -4.99
N ALA A 195 -6.42 2.50 -6.17
CA ALA A 195 -7.28 1.38 -6.56
C ALA A 195 -7.32 0.26 -5.51
N VAL A 196 -6.19 -0.12 -4.92
CA VAL A 196 -6.15 -1.14 -3.86
C VAL A 196 -6.92 -0.67 -2.62
N TYR A 197 -6.74 0.58 -2.20
CA TYR A 197 -7.49 1.14 -1.04
C TYR A 197 -8.98 1.33 -1.34
N MET A 198 -9.37 1.53 -2.59
CA MET A 198 -10.78 1.55 -2.97
C MET A 198 -11.41 0.17 -2.91
N ALA A 199 -10.66 -0.93 -3.06
CA ALA A 199 -11.17 -2.27 -2.78
C ALA A 199 -11.50 -2.46 -1.29
N ASP A 200 -10.79 -1.75 -0.39
CA ASP A 200 -11.05 -1.78 1.04
C ASP A 200 -12.43 -1.20 1.41
N LEU A 201 -13.07 -0.37 0.55
CA LEU A 201 -14.48 0.03 0.74
C LEU A 201 -15.39 -1.17 0.95
N GLY A 202 -15.17 -2.24 0.17
CA GLY A 202 -15.93 -3.49 0.34
C GLY A 202 -15.76 -4.05 1.76
N ALA A 203 -14.51 -4.14 2.25
CA ALA A 203 -14.20 -4.64 3.58
C ALA A 203 -14.80 -3.77 4.70
N LEU A 204 -14.67 -2.44 4.56
CA LEU A 204 -15.22 -1.47 5.52
C LEU A 204 -16.74 -1.55 5.65
N VAL A 205 -17.44 -1.87 4.55
CA VAL A 205 -18.91 -1.97 4.54
C VAL A 205 -19.41 -3.31 5.04
N VAL A 206 -18.76 -4.42 4.63
CA VAL A 206 -19.25 -5.77 5.00
C VAL A 206 -18.73 -6.23 6.36
N SER A 207 -17.69 -5.58 6.92
CA SER A 207 -17.11 -5.92 8.21
C SER A 207 -16.37 -4.71 8.83
N SER A 208 -15.04 -4.58 8.62
CA SER A 208 -14.21 -3.63 9.37
C SER A 208 -12.88 -3.33 8.69
N GLY A 209 -12.09 -2.40 9.26
CA GLY A 209 -10.72 -2.15 8.84
C GLY A 209 -9.77 -3.33 9.09
N ILE A 210 -10.07 -4.20 10.05
CA ILE A 210 -9.31 -5.44 10.23
C ILE A 210 -9.52 -6.36 9.02
N ALA A 211 -10.73 -6.44 8.46
CA ALA A 211 -10.99 -7.17 7.22
C ALA A 211 -10.17 -6.60 6.05
N ALA A 212 -10.08 -5.27 5.93
CA ALA A 212 -9.20 -4.64 4.93
C ALA A 212 -7.73 -5.05 5.13
N LYS A 213 -7.20 -5.00 6.35
CA LYS A 213 -5.83 -5.44 6.66
C LYS A 213 -5.59 -6.92 6.32
N LEU A 214 -6.58 -7.78 6.52
CA LEU A 214 -6.51 -9.19 6.11
C LEU A 214 -6.48 -9.37 4.58
N VAL A 215 -7.15 -8.52 3.81
CA VAL A 215 -6.99 -8.48 2.34
C VAL A 215 -5.55 -8.11 1.97
N HIS A 216 -4.96 -7.12 2.64
CA HIS A 216 -3.55 -6.75 2.43
C HIS A 216 -2.57 -7.86 2.85
N PHE A 217 -2.87 -8.62 3.89
CA PHE A 217 -2.11 -9.82 4.24
C PHE A 217 -2.16 -10.88 3.12
N VAL A 218 -3.30 -11.07 2.46
CA VAL A 218 -3.38 -11.96 1.28
C VAL A 218 -2.55 -11.39 0.12
N ILE A 219 -2.57 -10.08 -0.12
CA ILE A 219 -1.71 -9.42 -1.11
C ILE A 219 -0.22 -9.72 -0.84
N TYR A 220 0.21 -9.64 0.42
CA TYR A 220 1.57 -10.03 0.82
C TYR A 220 1.92 -11.45 0.39
N LEU A 221 1.05 -12.42 0.66
CA LEU A 221 1.27 -13.82 0.28
C LEU A 221 1.33 -13.99 -1.26
N LEU A 222 0.45 -13.30 -1.99
CA LEU A 222 0.44 -13.30 -3.45
C LEU A 222 1.73 -12.69 -4.01
N ALA A 223 2.20 -11.59 -3.44
CA ALA A 223 3.45 -10.95 -3.84
C ALA A 223 4.68 -11.83 -3.55
N LEU A 224 4.74 -12.49 -2.40
CA LEU A 224 5.79 -13.48 -2.11
C LEU A 224 5.81 -14.61 -3.15
N ARG A 225 4.63 -15.06 -3.59
CA ARG A 225 4.54 -16.04 -4.66
C ARG A 225 5.10 -15.53 -5.99
N VAL A 226 4.82 -14.28 -6.35
CA VAL A 226 5.37 -13.66 -7.57
C VAL A 226 6.89 -13.53 -7.46
N ILE A 227 7.41 -13.12 -6.29
CA ILE A 227 8.86 -13.10 -6.00
C ILE A 227 9.45 -14.49 -6.19
N TYR A 228 8.84 -15.52 -5.61
CA TYR A 228 9.30 -16.90 -5.74
C TYR A 228 9.35 -17.35 -7.20
N ARG A 229 8.31 -17.08 -7.99
CA ARG A 229 8.28 -17.42 -9.43
C ARG A 229 9.35 -16.68 -10.22
N THR A 230 9.54 -15.38 -9.95
CA THR A 230 10.58 -14.58 -10.61
C THR A 230 11.97 -15.08 -10.24
N ALA A 231 12.19 -15.43 -8.97
CA ALA A 231 13.43 -16.02 -8.49
C ALA A 231 13.66 -17.41 -9.11
N SER A 232 12.61 -18.24 -9.23
CA SER A 232 12.71 -19.58 -9.87
C SER A 232 13.04 -19.50 -11.35
N ASP A 233 12.55 -18.48 -12.06
CA ASP A 233 12.88 -18.26 -13.47
C ASP A 233 14.35 -17.80 -13.64
N LEU A 234 14.99 -17.27 -12.60
CA LEU A 234 16.42 -16.93 -12.56
C LEU A 234 17.28 -18.13 -12.10
N GLU A 235 16.90 -18.74 -10.99
CA GLU A 235 17.57 -19.89 -10.37
C GLU A 235 16.64 -20.64 -9.43
N GLU A 236 16.14 -21.80 -9.87
CA GLU A 236 15.13 -22.58 -9.16
C GLU A 236 15.58 -23.03 -7.76
N ARG A 237 16.84 -23.47 -7.62
CA ARG A 237 17.38 -24.02 -6.37
C ARG A 237 17.41 -23.03 -5.22
N GLY A 238 17.58 -21.74 -5.55
CA GLY A 238 17.67 -20.66 -4.57
C GLY A 238 16.39 -19.88 -4.35
N ALA A 239 15.35 -20.12 -5.14
CA ALA A 239 14.15 -19.30 -5.17
C ALA A 239 13.47 -19.10 -3.80
N MET A 240 13.42 -20.16 -2.99
CA MET A 240 12.85 -20.11 -1.64
C MET A 240 13.68 -19.23 -0.69
N TRP A 241 15.00 -19.32 -0.74
CA TRP A 241 15.89 -18.52 0.10
C TRP A 241 15.83 -17.03 -0.27
N ILE A 242 15.76 -16.75 -1.57
CA ILE A 242 15.57 -15.39 -2.09
C ILE A 242 14.23 -14.83 -1.59
N THR A 243 13.15 -15.61 -1.69
CA THR A 243 11.82 -15.22 -1.19
C THR A 243 11.83 -14.99 0.32
N ALA A 244 12.53 -15.85 1.06
CA ALA A 244 12.67 -15.70 2.51
C ALA A 244 13.40 -14.39 2.88
N ALA A 245 14.42 -13.99 2.14
CA ALA A 245 15.11 -12.73 2.40
C ALA A 245 14.16 -11.52 2.36
N PHE A 246 13.19 -11.52 1.43
CA PHE A 246 12.13 -10.49 1.40
C PHE A 246 11.17 -10.61 2.58
N ALA A 247 10.68 -11.82 2.86
CA ALA A 247 9.73 -12.05 3.95
C ALA A 247 10.29 -11.67 5.33
N TRP A 248 11.61 -11.86 5.51
CA TRP A 248 12.30 -11.52 6.76
C TRP A 248 12.79 -10.06 6.82
N THR A 249 12.69 -9.29 5.76
CA THR A 249 13.05 -7.86 5.78
C THR A 249 12.12 -7.11 6.75
N PRO A 250 12.63 -6.45 7.82
CA PRO A 250 11.80 -5.91 8.89
C PRO A 250 10.71 -4.97 8.38
N ALA A 251 11.06 -3.95 7.60
CA ALA A 251 10.08 -3.03 7.01
C ALA A 251 8.99 -3.77 6.22
N LEU A 252 9.37 -4.76 5.40
CA LEU A 252 8.43 -5.53 4.60
C LEU A 252 7.53 -6.43 5.44
N ALA A 253 8.10 -7.11 6.45
CA ALA A 253 7.33 -7.97 7.37
C ALA A 253 6.30 -7.17 8.17
N ILE A 254 6.66 -5.95 8.59
CA ILE A 254 5.80 -5.04 9.33
C ILE A 254 4.62 -4.58 8.48
N ILE A 255 4.90 -4.03 7.30
CA ILE A 255 3.84 -3.52 6.42
C ILE A 255 2.94 -4.61 5.84
N ALA A 256 3.34 -5.88 5.92
CA ALA A 256 2.51 -7.01 5.51
C ALA A 256 1.25 -7.19 6.39
N GLY A 257 1.28 -6.69 7.63
CA GLY A 257 0.13 -6.67 8.54
C GLY A 257 -0.69 -5.37 8.50
N TRP A 258 -0.40 -4.45 7.59
CA TRP A 258 -1.06 -3.16 7.48
C TRP A 258 -1.79 -3.01 6.13
N ALA A 259 -2.79 -2.14 6.07
CA ALA A 259 -3.46 -1.79 4.83
C ALA A 259 -2.58 -0.86 3.97
N TRP A 260 -1.41 -1.37 3.54
CA TRP A 260 -0.41 -0.63 2.79
C TRP A 260 -0.16 -1.26 1.41
N ALA A 261 -0.08 -0.44 0.36
CA ALA A 261 -0.01 -0.92 -1.02
C ALA A 261 1.37 -1.38 -1.48
N GLU A 262 2.41 -1.30 -0.66
CA GLU A 262 3.78 -1.64 -1.04
C GLU A 262 3.90 -3.09 -1.54
N TRP A 263 3.26 -4.05 -0.86
CA TRP A 263 3.23 -5.43 -1.31
C TRP A 263 2.42 -5.62 -2.60
N ALA A 264 1.30 -4.88 -2.76
CA ALA A 264 0.56 -4.87 -4.01
C ALA A 264 1.43 -4.35 -5.16
N MET A 265 2.17 -3.28 -4.92
CA MET A 265 3.09 -2.70 -5.91
C MET A 265 4.18 -3.68 -6.31
N ILE A 266 4.86 -4.33 -5.34
CA ILE A 266 5.88 -5.36 -5.60
C ILE A 266 5.28 -6.48 -6.46
N GLY A 267 4.13 -7.01 -6.04
CA GLY A 267 3.46 -8.10 -6.75
C GLY A 267 3.09 -7.72 -8.18
N LEU A 268 2.47 -6.55 -8.37
CA LEU A 268 1.97 -6.10 -9.68
C LEU A 268 3.10 -5.79 -10.66
N VAL A 269 4.17 -5.08 -10.23
CA VAL A 269 5.28 -4.76 -11.12
C VAL A 269 6.09 -6.00 -11.50
N LEU A 270 6.33 -6.91 -10.57
CA LEU A 270 6.99 -8.18 -10.88
C LEU A 270 6.11 -9.11 -11.73
N LEU A 271 4.79 -9.11 -11.49
CA LEU A 271 3.86 -9.88 -12.32
C LEU A 271 3.83 -9.34 -13.75
N SER A 272 3.86 -8.00 -13.92
CA SER A 272 3.96 -7.40 -15.25
C SER A 272 5.24 -7.83 -15.96
N PHE A 273 6.39 -7.80 -15.27
CA PHE A 273 7.65 -8.27 -15.79
C PHE A 273 7.64 -9.76 -16.15
N LEU A 274 7.13 -10.60 -15.26
CA LEU A 274 7.07 -12.04 -15.44
C LEU A 274 6.25 -12.45 -16.68
N HIS A 275 5.08 -11.83 -16.88
CA HIS A 275 4.24 -12.08 -18.05
C HIS A 275 4.82 -11.47 -19.33
N PHE A 276 5.50 -10.34 -19.24
CA PHE A 276 6.22 -9.75 -20.36
C PHE A 276 7.33 -10.67 -20.88
N GLU A 277 8.16 -11.21 -19.98
CA GLU A 277 9.21 -12.17 -20.32
C GLU A 277 8.68 -13.47 -20.95
N ARG A 278 7.45 -13.83 -20.59
CA ARG A 278 6.74 -15.00 -21.13
C ARG A 278 5.94 -14.71 -22.42
N GLY A 279 6.01 -13.48 -22.92
CA GLY A 279 5.28 -13.06 -24.13
C GLY A 279 3.79 -12.78 -23.94
N ASN A 280 3.27 -12.77 -22.69
CA ASN A 280 1.87 -12.50 -22.39
C ASN A 280 1.62 -11.01 -22.19
N LEU A 281 1.76 -10.23 -23.26
CA LEU A 281 1.73 -8.77 -23.22
C LEU A 281 0.43 -8.20 -22.66
N ASP A 282 -0.71 -8.83 -22.90
CA ASP A 282 -2.00 -8.37 -22.40
C ASP A 282 -2.08 -8.45 -20.86
N VAL A 283 -1.66 -9.57 -20.27
CA VAL A 283 -1.63 -9.72 -18.80
C VAL A 283 -0.58 -8.81 -18.18
N ALA A 284 0.60 -8.67 -18.83
CA ALA A 284 1.62 -7.73 -18.41
C ALA A 284 1.10 -6.29 -18.39
N ALA A 285 0.33 -5.89 -19.41
CA ALA A 285 -0.27 -4.58 -19.54
C ALA A 285 -1.36 -4.32 -18.46
N VAL A 286 -2.20 -5.31 -18.16
CA VAL A 286 -3.18 -5.22 -17.06
C VAL A 286 -2.45 -5.03 -15.73
N ALA A 287 -1.40 -5.82 -15.46
CA ALA A 287 -0.64 -5.73 -14.22
C ALA A 287 0.04 -4.36 -14.06
N LEU A 288 0.61 -3.82 -15.14
CA LEU A 288 1.21 -2.49 -15.15
C LEU A 288 0.17 -1.38 -14.92
N GLY A 289 -0.99 -1.47 -15.57
CA GLY A 289 -2.10 -0.54 -15.37
C GLY A 289 -2.64 -0.58 -13.93
N CYS A 290 -2.80 -1.78 -13.37
CA CYS A 290 -3.16 -1.97 -11.95
C CYS A 290 -2.12 -1.34 -11.00
N ALA A 291 -0.82 -1.47 -11.30
CA ALA A 291 0.23 -0.81 -10.51
C ALA A 291 0.11 0.74 -10.61
N LEU A 292 -0.08 1.29 -11.80
CA LEU A 292 -0.27 2.72 -12.03
C LEU A 292 -1.51 3.27 -11.32
N SER A 293 -2.62 2.52 -11.30
CA SER A 293 -3.84 2.91 -10.59
C SER A 293 -3.72 2.78 -9.06
N THR A 294 -2.64 2.18 -8.55
CA THR A 294 -2.42 1.97 -7.12
C THR A 294 -1.50 3.02 -6.51
N LYS A 295 -0.41 3.43 -7.19
CA LYS A 295 0.55 4.40 -6.65
C LYS A 295 1.43 5.03 -7.72
N TYR A 296 1.78 6.31 -7.58
CA TYR A 296 2.68 7.03 -8.51
C TYR A 296 4.08 6.42 -8.64
N THR A 297 4.54 5.67 -7.64
CA THR A 297 5.85 5.00 -7.70
C THR A 297 5.97 3.95 -8.81
N ALA A 298 4.86 3.58 -9.47
CA ALA A 298 4.86 2.76 -10.67
C ALA A 298 5.22 3.53 -11.96
N LEU A 299 5.17 4.86 -11.97
CA LEU A 299 5.44 5.65 -13.19
C LEU A 299 6.83 5.41 -13.78
N PRO A 300 7.93 5.48 -13.00
CA PRO A 300 9.25 5.17 -13.55
C PRO A 300 9.32 3.74 -14.09
N TRP A 301 8.68 2.77 -13.43
CA TRP A 301 8.60 1.39 -13.91
C TRP A 301 7.92 1.30 -15.28
N ALA A 302 6.79 2.01 -15.45
CA ALA A 302 6.06 2.04 -16.72
C ALA A 302 6.89 2.64 -17.86
N VAL A 303 7.67 3.68 -17.58
CA VAL A 303 8.59 4.29 -18.57
C VAL A 303 9.66 3.30 -19.02
N VAL A 304 10.31 2.62 -18.08
CA VAL A 304 11.32 1.60 -18.39
C VAL A 304 10.71 0.44 -19.16
N PHE A 305 9.53 -0.01 -18.74
CA PHE A 305 8.79 -1.08 -19.39
C PHE A 305 8.49 -0.76 -20.85
N LEU A 306 7.97 0.42 -21.11
CA LEU A 306 7.68 0.91 -22.46
C LEU A 306 8.94 0.99 -23.31
N ALA A 307 10.05 1.52 -22.76
CA ALA A 307 11.31 1.62 -23.45
C ALA A 307 11.85 0.25 -23.87
N ILE A 308 11.82 -0.74 -22.97
CA ILE A 308 12.25 -2.12 -23.28
C ILE A 308 11.31 -2.78 -24.30
N ALA A 309 10.00 -2.57 -24.18
CA ALA A 309 9.02 -3.11 -25.15
C ALA A 309 9.23 -2.55 -26.56
N ILE A 310 9.48 -1.23 -26.68
CA ILE A 310 9.80 -0.59 -27.95
C ILE A 310 11.13 -1.14 -28.49
N TRP A 311 12.16 -1.20 -27.65
CA TRP A 311 13.47 -1.73 -28.05
C TRP A 311 13.36 -3.15 -28.62
N ARG A 312 12.69 -4.05 -27.92
CA ARG A 312 12.46 -5.44 -28.37
C ARG A 312 11.70 -5.50 -29.69
N THR A 313 10.69 -4.63 -29.86
CA THR A 313 9.92 -4.55 -31.11
C THR A 313 10.80 -4.09 -32.29
N VAL A 314 11.71 -3.15 -32.07
CA VAL A 314 12.65 -2.67 -33.10
C VAL A 314 13.67 -3.77 -33.45
N GLU A 315 14.17 -4.49 -32.46
CA GLU A 315 15.11 -5.61 -32.63
C GLU A 315 14.46 -6.75 -33.43
N ASP A 316 13.22 -7.14 -33.08
CA ASP A 316 12.46 -8.17 -33.80
C ASP A 316 12.10 -7.75 -35.25
N ARG A 317 11.86 -6.46 -35.50
CA ARG A 317 11.66 -5.95 -36.87
C ARG A 317 12.90 -6.03 -37.73
N ARG A 318 14.11 -5.84 -37.16
CA ARG A 318 15.37 -5.99 -37.87
C ARG A 318 15.63 -7.45 -38.24
N SER A 319 15.14 -8.39 -37.43
CA SER A 319 15.32 -9.82 -37.65
C SER A 319 14.22 -10.46 -38.51
N ARG A 320 13.04 -9.85 -38.59
CA ARG A 320 11.87 -10.38 -39.35
C ARG A 320 11.27 -9.27 -40.21
N LEU A 321 11.13 -9.51 -41.50
CA LEU A 321 10.55 -8.62 -42.53
C LEU A 321 9.00 -8.38 -42.33
N SER A 322 8.41 -8.61 -41.16
CA SER A 322 6.96 -8.49 -40.95
C SER A 322 6.57 -7.12 -40.38
N GLY A 323 5.76 -6.35 -41.14
CA GLY A 323 5.26 -5.01 -40.78
C GLY A 323 4.27 -4.95 -39.60
N GLN A 324 3.98 -6.06 -38.89
CA GLN A 324 2.94 -6.12 -37.85
C GLN A 324 3.46 -6.01 -36.41
N ALA A 325 4.74 -5.85 -36.19
CA ALA A 325 5.33 -5.87 -34.84
C ALA A 325 4.91 -4.71 -33.91
N GLY A 326 4.29 -3.64 -34.40
CA GLY A 326 3.85 -2.51 -33.58
C GLY A 326 2.46 -2.67 -32.91
N LEU A 327 1.60 -3.53 -33.45
CA LEU A 327 0.23 -3.72 -32.95
C LEU A 327 0.15 -4.27 -31.53
N PRO A 328 0.96 -5.26 -31.11
CA PRO A 328 0.91 -5.75 -29.72
C PRO A 328 1.33 -4.70 -28.68
N VAL A 329 2.30 -3.83 -28.99
CA VAL A 329 2.72 -2.75 -28.08
C VAL A 329 1.61 -1.70 -27.93
N LEU A 330 0.99 -1.30 -29.04
CA LEU A 330 -0.13 -0.36 -29.00
C LEU A 330 -1.31 -0.94 -28.20
N ARG A 331 -1.65 -2.21 -28.43
CA ARG A 331 -2.69 -2.89 -27.67
C ARG A 331 -2.36 -2.94 -26.18
N GLY A 332 -1.12 -3.29 -25.82
CA GLY A 332 -0.65 -3.27 -24.44
C GLY A 332 -0.77 -1.86 -23.81
N ALA A 333 -0.39 -0.82 -24.54
CA ALA A 333 -0.51 0.57 -24.07
C ALA A 333 -1.98 0.96 -23.82
N LEU A 334 -2.91 0.55 -24.71
CA LEU A 334 -4.35 0.82 -24.53
C LEU A 334 -4.92 0.06 -23.32
N ILE A 335 -4.52 -1.20 -23.10
CA ILE A 335 -4.93 -1.98 -21.92
C ILE A 335 -4.38 -1.32 -20.64
N THR A 336 -3.11 -0.94 -20.62
CA THR A 336 -2.48 -0.24 -19.50
C THR A 336 -3.20 1.08 -19.20
N PHE A 337 -3.55 1.83 -20.22
CA PHE A 337 -4.33 3.06 -20.07
C PHE A 337 -5.72 2.77 -19.50
N ALA A 338 -6.45 1.81 -20.05
CA ALA A 338 -7.80 1.46 -19.60
C ALA A 338 -7.85 1.02 -18.12
N THR A 339 -6.82 0.33 -17.65
CA THR A 339 -6.74 -0.17 -16.26
C THR A 339 -5.99 0.76 -15.32
N GLY A 340 -5.22 1.73 -15.84
CA GLY A 340 -4.34 2.60 -15.04
C GLY A 340 -4.77 4.06 -14.96
N ALA A 341 -5.50 4.61 -15.94
CA ALA A 341 -5.65 6.05 -16.11
C ALA A 341 -6.71 6.71 -15.20
N PHE A 342 -7.62 5.96 -14.59
CA PHE A 342 -8.77 6.51 -13.85
C PHE A 342 -8.39 7.64 -12.89
N PHE A 343 -7.44 7.42 -11.98
CA PHE A 343 -7.05 8.41 -10.98
C PHE A 343 -6.31 9.61 -11.57
N TYR A 344 -5.58 9.43 -12.68
CA TYR A 344 -4.90 10.52 -13.39
C TYR A 344 -5.92 11.42 -14.10
N ILE A 345 -6.94 10.84 -14.74
CA ILE A 345 -8.03 11.59 -15.37
C ILE A 345 -8.84 12.32 -14.29
N ARG A 346 -9.20 11.65 -13.19
CA ARG A 346 -9.88 12.25 -12.04
C ARG A 346 -9.13 13.47 -11.53
N ASN A 347 -7.85 13.32 -11.27
CA ASN A 347 -7.01 14.40 -10.76
C ASN A 347 -6.92 15.56 -11.74
N TRP A 348 -6.77 15.27 -13.04
CA TRP A 348 -6.76 16.29 -14.05
C TRP A 348 -8.06 17.11 -14.09
N ILE A 349 -9.20 16.43 -14.01
CA ILE A 349 -10.52 17.10 -13.97
C ILE A 349 -10.65 17.96 -12.70
N TRP A 350 -10.23 17.47 -11.53
CA TRP A 350 -10.40 18.19 -10.27
C TRP A 350 -9.40 19.33 -10.05
N THR A 351 -8.17 19.16 -10.54
CA THR A 351 -7.05 20.04 -10.15
C THR A 351 -6.28 20.65 -11.30
N GLY A 352 -6.53 20.21 -12.54
CA GLY A 352 -5.72 20.57 -13.70
C GLY A 352 -4.37 19.85 -13.80
N SER A 353 -4.02 18.99 -12.82
CA SER A 353 -2.80 18.20 -12.85
C SER A 353 -3.11 16.71 -12.73
N PRO A 354 -2.71 15.87 -13.70
CA PRO A 354 -2.95 14.42 -13.64
C PRO A 354 -2.16 13.74 -12.52
N ILE A 355 -1.08 14.34 -12.05
CA ILE A 355 -0.20 13.84 -11.00
C ILE A 355 -0.31 14.64 -9.70
N ALA A 356 -1.47 15.24 -9.44
CA ALA A 356 -1.73 15.91 -8.17
C ALA A 356 -1.43 14.96 -6.97
N PRO A 357 -0.92 15.45 -5.83
CA PRO A 357 -0.68 16.85 -5.49
C PRO A 357 0.57 17.49 -6.11
N PHE A 358 1.40 16.72 -6.82
CA PHE A 358 2.60 17.22 -7.46
C PHE A 358 2.26 18.16 -8.62
N LEU A 359 3.11 19.16 -8.87
CA LEU A 359 2.94 20.18 -9.89
C LEU A 359 1.67 21.04 -9.73
N LEU A 360 1.10 21.13 -8.54
CA LEU A 360 0.02 22.08 -8.25
C LEU A 360 0.60 23.39 -7.73
N PRO A 361 0.01 24.56 -8.10
CA PRO A 361 0.24 25.80 -7.37
C PRO A 361 -0.13 25.56 -5.89
N ASN A 362 0.67 26.05 -4.95
CA ASN A 362 0.44 25.90 -3.51
C ASN A 362 0.46 24.44 -2.99
N SER A 363 0.97 23.52 -3.77
CA SER A 363 1.38 22.20 -3.25
C SER A 363 2.82 22.29 -2.76
N PRO A 364 3.22 21.52 -1.75
CA PRO A 364 4.65 21.40 -1.44
C PRO A 364 5.39 21.10 -2.75
N ALA A 365 6.37 21.89 -3.09
CA ALA A 365 7.24 21.58 -4.22
C ALA A 365 7.83 20.18 -3.99
N ILE A 366 8.20 19.47 -5.06
CA ILE A 366 8.88 18.17 -4.91
C ILE A 366 10.11 18.32 -4.00
N ALA A 367 10.78 19.48 -4.03
CA ALA A 367 11.89 19.80 -3.15
C ALA A 367 11.47 19.86 -1.67
N ASP A 368 10.31 20.48 -1.36
CA ASP A 368 9.81 20.61 0.01
C ASP A 368 9.31 19.25 0.53
N TYR A 369 8.64 18.48 -0.31
CA TYR A 369 8.26 17.11 0.01
C TYR A 369 9.49 16.24 0.25
N ARG A 370 10.52 16.38 -0.58
CA ARG A 370 11.80 15.70 -0.46
C ARG A 370 12.56 16.11 0.80
N SER A 371 12.57 17.40 1.16
CA SER A 371 13.17 17.89 2.41
C SER A 371 12.40 17.38 3.63
N SER A 372 11.07 17.32 3.55
CA SER A 372 10.23 16.76 4.62
C SER A 372 10.44 15.26 4.84
N LEU A 373 10.91 14.54 3.83
CA LEU A 373 11.26 13.11 3.91
C LEU A 373 12.73 12.88 4.35
N GLY A 374 13.49 13.93 4.68
CA GLY A 374 14.85 13.79 5.20
C GLY A 374 15.96 13.51 4.16
N GLY A 375 15.64 13.40 2.87
CA GLY A 375 16.60 13.22 1.78
C GLY A 375 17.52 12.00 1.95
N TRP A 376 18.80 12.13 1.58
CA TRP A 376 19.80 11.07 1.71
C TRP A 376 20.06 10.64 3.15
N ALA A 377 19.92 11.54 4.10
CA ALA A 377 20.06 11.22 5.53
C ALA A 377 18.97 10.23 5.98
N GLU A 378 17.73 10.35 5.46
CA GLU A 378 16.64 9.41 5.76
C GLU A 378 16.91 8.03 5.16
N LEU A 379 17.41 7.98 3.92
CA LEU A 379 17.82 6.72 3.30
C LEU A 379 18.92 6.04 4.12
N ALA A 380 19.92 6.80 4.58
CA ALA A 380 20.98 6.29 5.43
C ALA A 380 20.46 5.81 6.80
N ARG A 381 19.50 6.54 7.39
CA ARG A 381 18.86 6.17 8.66
C ARG A 381 17.99 4.91 8.57
N GLY A 382 17.51 4.54 7.39
CA GLY A 382 16.84 3.25 7.18
C GLY A 382 17.68 2.04 7.61
N TYR A 383 18.99 2.23 7.82
CA TYR A 383 19.91 1.24 8.39
C TYR A 383 20.12 1.40 9.90
N ASP A 384 19.69 2.50 10.49
CA ASP A 384 19.79 2.71 11.92
C ASP A 384 18.63 1.99 12.65
N ILE A 385 18.85 0.70 12.88
CA ILE A 385 17.88 -0.17 13.56
C ILE A 385 17.58 0.25 15.01
N PHE A 386 18.40 1.13 15.58
CA PHE A 386 18.23 1.63 16.95
C PHE A 386 17.53 3.00 17.01
N HIS A 387 17.30 3.65 15.88
CA HIS A 387 16.61 4.94 15.85
C HIS A 387 15.10 4.76 15.99
N PRO A 388 14.47 5.19 17.10
CA PRO A 388 13.07 4.85 17.40
C PRO A 388 12.04 5.37 16.38
N ALA A 389 12.35 6.41 15.62
CA ALA A 389 11.45 6.96 14.62
C ALA A 389 11.46 6.22 13.27
N ILE A 390 12.41 5.31 13.05
CA ILE A 390 12.71 4.72 11.73
C ILE A 390 12.65 3.20 11.74
N VAL A 391 12.34 2.61 12.87
CA VAL A 391 12.26 1.14 13.02
C VAL A 391 11.31 0.52 11.99
N ASP A 392 10.23 1.22 11.65
CA ASP A 392 9.21 0.77 10.68
C ASP A 392 9.74 0.78 9.23
N ASP A 393 10.81 1.51 8.94
CA ASP A 393 11.45 1.61 7.62
C ASP A 393 12.78 0.81 7.53
N ALA A 394 13.12 0.03 8.55
CA ALA A 394 14.38 -0.71 8.61
C ALA A 394 14.44 -1.82 7.55
N LEU A 395 15.43 -1.75 6.66
CA LEU A 395 15.67 -2.78 5.62
C LEU A 395 16.38 -4.03 6.18
N GLY A 396 16.89 -3.96 7.40
CA GLY A 396 17.68 -5.04 7.99
C GLY A 396 19.04 -5.23 7.32
N ILE A 397 19.57 -6.43 7.39
CA ILE A 397 20.92 -6.76 6.89
C ILE A 397 20.85 -7.51 5.55
N LEU A 398 19.88 -8.41 5.37
CA LEU A 398 19.83 -9.31 4.22
C LEU A 398 19.56 -8.57 2.91
N LEU A 399 18.55 -7.74 2.87
CA LEU A 399 18.14 -7.04 1.64
C LEU A 399 19.26 -6.13 1.10
N PRO A 400 19.90 -5.27 1.90
CA PRO A 400 21.03 -4.46 1.44
C PRO A 400 22.24 -5.29 0.97
N ALA A 401 22.55 -6.38 1.65
CA ALA A 401 23.64 -7.28 1.22
C ALA A 401 23.36 -7.86 -0.18
N LEU A 402 22.12 -8.27 -0.45
CA LEU A 402 21.74 -8.75 -1.78
C LEU A 402 21.82 -7.63 -2.83
N ILE A 403 21.35 -6.43 -2.52
CA ILE A 403 21.40 -5.29 -3.43
C ILE A 403 22.85 -4.97 -3.84
N LEU A 404 23.78 -4.98 -2.90
CA LEU A 404 25.21 -4.73 -3.16
C LEU A 404 25.82 -5.78 -4.08
N LEU A 405 25.32 -7.02 -4.09
CA LEU A 405 25.79 -8.08 -4.97
C LEU A 405 25.17 -8.02 -6.38
N SER A 406 24.09 -7.25 -6.58
CA SER A 406 23.33 -7.25 -7.83
C SER A 406 24.14 -6.91 -9.09
N PRO A 407 25.16 -5.99 -9.11
CA PRO A 407 25.93 -5.71 -10.31
C PRO A 407 26.71 -6.93 -10.81
N LEU A 408 27.09 -7.84 -9.90
CA LEU A 408 27.81 -9.06 -10.28
C LEU A 408 26.96 -10.00 -11.14
N ALA A 409 25.64 -9.91 -11.09
CA ALA A 409 24.75 -10.70 -11.93
C ALA A 409 24.98 -10.46 -13.43
N LEU A 410 25.45 -9.27 -13.82
CA LEU A 410 25.73 -8.90 -15.21
C LEU A 410 26.82 -9.75 -15.86
N PHE A 411 27.68 -10.42 -15.09
CA PHE A 411 28.70 -11.36 -15.65
C PHE A 411 28.05 -12.54 -16.39
N TRP A 412 26.81 -12.93 -16.02
CA TRP A 412 26.12 -14.05 -16.70
C TRP A 412 25.44 -13.66 -18.01
N ARG A 413 25.41 -12.36 -18.39
CA ARG A 413 24.91 -11.82 -19.68
C ARG A 413 23.57 -12.39 -20.15
N ASN A 414 22.73 -12.84 -19.21
CA ASN A 414 21.36 -13.29 -19.48
C ASN A 414 20.47 -12.07 -19.71
N ARG A 415 19.64 -12.08 -20.75
CA ARG A 415 18.72 -10.99 -21.09
C ARG A 415 17.81 -10.61 -19.93
N ARG A 416 17.21 -11.60 -19.23
CA ARG A 416 16.35 -11.35 -18.05
C ARG A 416 17.12 -10.65 -16.93
N VAL A 417 18.37 -11.03 -16.72
CA VAL A 417 19.26 -10.39 -15.73
C VAL A 417 19.49 -8.93 -16.09
N VAL A 418 19.79 -8.65 -17.37
CA VAL A 418 20.01 -7.28 -17.84
C VAL A 418 18.75 -6.45 -17.70
N ASP A 419 17.60 -6.97 -18.12
CA ASP A 419 16.32 -6.25 -18.04
C ASP A 419 15.95 -5.96 -16.58
N LEU A 420 16.05 -6.94 -15.67
CA LEU A 420 15.81 -6.71 -14.23
C LEU A 420 16.78 -5.69 -13.65
N PHE A 421 18.05 -5.72 -14.06
CA PHE A 421 19.03 -4.73 -13.61
C PHE A 421 18.66 -3.33 -14.08
N LEU A 422 18.26 -3.17 -15.35
CA LEU A 422 17.80 -1.89 -15.90
C LEU A 422 16.56 -1.39 -15.17
N PHE A 423 15.56 -2.26 -14.92
CA PHE A 423 14.39 -1.90 -14.11
C PHE A 423 14.80 -1.41 -12.73
N GLY A 424 15.66 -2.14 -12.03
CA GLY A 424 16.09 -1.79 -10.69
C GLY A 424 16.87 -0.48 -10.64
N ILE A 425 17.89 -0.31 -11.49
CA ILE A 425 18.79 0.85 -11.43
C ILE A 425 18.11 2.14 -11.90
N ILE A 426 17.30 2.10 -12.97
CA ILE A 426 16.60 3.29 -13.46
C ILE A 426 15.54 3.71 -12.44
N GLN A 427 14.79 2.76 -11.88
CA GLN A 427 13.84 3.03 -10.81
C GLN A 427 14.55 3.59 -9.57
N PHE A 428 15.72 3.05 -9.21
CA PHE A 428 16.53 3.55 -8.10
C PHE A 428 16.92 5.01 -8.32
N ILE A 429 17.47 5.34 -9.50
CA ILE A 429 17.84 6.72 -9.83
C ILE A 429 16.62 7.65 -9.77
N ALA A 430 15.49 7.24 -10.36
CA ALA A 430 14.27 8.04 -10.36
C ALA A 430 13.74 8.29 -8.94
N LEU A 431 13.64 7.26 -8.10
CA LEU A 431 13.08 7.39 -6.74
C LEU A 431 14.04 8.10 -5.77
N VAL A 432 15.34 7.88 -5.88
CA VAL A 432 16.35 8.62 -5.10
C VAL A 432 16.29 10.11 -5.37
N THR A 433 16.00 10.50 -6.61
CA THR A 433 15.90 11.93 -6.96
C THR A 433 14.58 12.54 -6.52
N LEU A 434 13.49 11.74 -6.46
CA LEU A 434 12.14 12.23 -6.17
C LEU A 434 11.77 12.09 -4.68
N ALA A 435 12.01 10.94 -4.09
CA ALA A 435 11.54 10.61 -2.74
C ALA A 435 12.47 9.56 -2.07
N PRO A 436 13.64 9.96 -1.54
CA PRO A 436 14.67 9.04 -1.07
C PRO A 436 14.37 8.48 0.33
N THR A 437 13.24 7.81 0.51
CA THR A 437 12.96 7.00 1.70
C THR A 437 13.08 5.52 1.38
N SER A 438 13.56 4.71 2.32
CA SER A 438 13.74 3.28 2.13
C SER A 438 12.44 2.59 1.69
N ARG A 439 11.31 2.96 2.26
CA ARG A 439 9.98 2.44 1.95
C ARG A 439 9.53 2.75 0.51
N LEU A 440 9.71 3.98 0.05
CA LEU A 440 9.32 4.37 -1.31
C LEU A 440 10.24 3.77 -2.36
N MET A 441 11.51 3.52 -2.01
CA MET A 441 12.51 2.92 -2.89
C MET A 441 12.36 1.41 -3.06
N ILE A 442 11.49 0.76 -2.30
CA ILE A 442 11.36 -0.71 -2.29
C ILE A 442 11.15 -1.29 -3.69
N LEU A 443 10.41 -0.60 -4.58
CA LEU A 443 10.19 -1.04 -5.95
C LEU A 443 11.47 -1.09 -6.79
N ALA A 444 12.45 -0.25 -6.47
CA ALA A 444 13.77 -0.27 -7.09
C ALA A 444 14.65 -1.36 -6.48
N LEU A 445 14.53 -1.55 -5.18
CA LEU A 445 15.37 -2.47 -4.42
C LEU A 445 15.02 -3.94 -4.70
N VAL A 446 13.75 -4.25 -4.99
CA VAL A 446 13.28 -5.62 -5.24
C VAL A 446 13.97 -6.29 -6.44
N PRO A 447 14.02 -5.71 -7.65
CA PRO A 447 14.74 -6.31 -8.77
C PRO A 447 16.22 -6.51 -8.49
N LEU A 448 16.85 -5.52 -7.82
CA LEU A 448 18.28 -5.59 -7.48
C LEU A 448 18.53 -6.71 -6.45
N ALA A 449 17.67 -6.84 -5.43
CA ALA A 449 17.80 -7.90 -4.44
C ALA A 449 17.57 -9.30 -5.03
N LEU A 450 16.64 -9.44 -5.99
CA LEU A 450 16.47 -10.69 -6.75
C LEU A 450 17.76 -11.10 -7.48
N LEU A 451 18.42 -10.14 -8.12
CA LEU A 451 19.70 -10.37 -8.83
C LEU A 451 20.82 -10.70 -7.84
N GLY A 452 20.91 -10.01 -6.71
CA GLY A 452 21.88 -10.35 -5.67
C GLY A 452 21.64 -11.72 -5.06
N GLY A 453 20.38 -12.11 -4.90
CA GLY A 453 20.00 -13.47 -4.51
C GLY A 453 20.45 -14.52 -5.52
N PHE A 454 20.24 -14.26 -6.81
CA PHE A 454 20.75 -15.10 -7.88
C PHE A 454 22.28 -15.25 -7.80
N VAL A 455 23.04 -14.16 -7.63
CA VAL A 455 24.50 -14.20 -7.43
C VAL A 455 24.87 -15.03 -6.21
N THR A 456 24.18 -14.83 -5.09
CA THR A 456 24.45 -15.58 -3.85
C THR A 456 24.31 -17.09 -4.06
N VAL A 457 23.28 -17.53 -4.78
CA VAL A 457 23.07 -18.96 -5.09
C VAL A 457 24.18 -19.48 -5.99
N ARG A 458 24.59 -18.72 -7.01
CA ARG A 458 25.72 -19.09 -7.88
C ARG A 458 27.04 -19.18 -7.11
N VAL A 459 27.31 -18.23 -6.22
CA VAL A 459 28.49 -18.29 -5.35
C VAL A 459 28.42 -19.52 -4.43
N TRP A 460 27.25 -19.81 -3.87
CA TRP A 460 27.05 -21.00 -3.05
C TRP A 460 27.38 -22.30 -3.82
N GLU A 461 26.91 -22.44 -5.05
CA GLU A 461 27.17 -23.63 -5.88
C GLU A 461 28.66 -23.81 -6.19
N LEU A 462 29.38 -22.72 -6.46
CA LEU A 462 30.80 -22.73 -6.78
C LEU A 462 31.71 -22.85 -5.55
N SER A 463 31.17 -22.64 -4.35
CA SER A 463 31.96 -22.56 -3.13
C SER A 463 32.27 -23.94 -2.51
N ASN A 464 33.40 -24.00 -1.81
CA ASN A 464 33.74 -25.14 -0.97
C ASN A 464 32.87 -25.19 0.30
N ARG A 465 32.99 -26.29 1.07
CA ARG A 465 32.20 -26.50 2.29
C ARG A 465 32.39 -25.40 3.33
N ALA A 466 33.60 -24.89 3.52
CA ALA A 466 33.88 -23.86 4.51
C ALA A 466 33.18 -22.54 4.19
N ILE A 467 33.21 -22.11 2.93
CA ILE A 467 32.50 -20.90 2.46
C ILE A 467 30.99 -21.08 2.60
N ARG A 468 30.44 -22.25 2.24
CA ARG A 468 29.00 -22.54 2.42
C ARG A 468 28.58 -22.45 3.88
N VAL A 469 29.37 -23.02 4.78
CA VAL A 469 29.10 -22.93 6.23
C VAL A 469 29.15 -21.48 6.69
N ALA A 470 30.14 -20.70 6.26
CA ALA A 470 30.23 -19.28 6.60
C ALA A 470 29.02 -18.47 6.10
N LEU A 471 28.62 -18.67 4.84
CA LEU A 471 27.45 -17.99 4.26
C LEU A 471 26.15 -18.39 5.00
N ALA A 472 25.94 -19.68 5.31
CA ALA A 472 24.79 -20.14 6.07
C ALA A 472 24.75 -19.56 7.47
N SER A 473 25.92 -19.49 8.14
CA SER A 473 26.03 -18.90 9.49
C SER A 473 25.71 -17.42 9.47
N LEU A 474 26.24 -16.66 8.51
CA LEU A 474 25.94 -15.23 8.36
C LEU A 474 24.45 -14.99 8.07
N ALA A 475 23.85 -15.77 7.18
CA ALA A 475 22.41 -15.68 6.90
C ALA A 475 21.57 -16.03 8.15
N GLY A 476 21.96 -17.08 8.88
CA GLY A 476 21.29 -17.47 10.12
C GLY A 476 21.37 -16.39 11.20
N ILE A 477 22.53 -15.76 11.39
CA ILE A 477 22.73 -14.64 12.32
C ILE A 477 21.86 -13.44 11.89
N ALA A 478 21.86 -13.11 10.61
CA ALA A 478 21.05 -12.01 10.07
C ALA A 478 19.54 -12.24 10.30
N ILE A 479 19.05 -13.46 10.02
CA ILE A 479 17.64 -13.84 10.27
C ILE A 479 17.33 -13.75 11.77
N ALA A 480 18.20 -14.26 12.64
CA ALA A 480 18.00 -14.18 14.09
C ALA A 480 17.94 -12.73 14.59
N ALA A 481 18.85 -11.86 14.11
CA ALA A 481 18.84 -10.45 14.44
C ALA A 481 17.55 -9.73 13.96
N GLN A 482 17.11 -10.04 12.74
CA GLN A 482 15.86 -9.49 12.19
C GLN A 482 14.63 -10.02 12.96
N PHE A 483 14.63 -11.27 13.40
CA PHE A 483 13.57 -11.81 14.25
C PHE A 483 13.49 -11.10 15.60
N VAL A 484 14.64 -10.87 16.26
CA VAL A 484 14.70 -10.12 17.52
C VAL A 484 14.16 -8.70 17.34
N LEU A 485 14.55 -8.03 16.25
CA LEU A 485 14.06 -6.68 15.93
C LEU A 485 12.54 -6.68 15.72
N LEU A 486 12.01 -7.62 14.92
CA LEU A 486 10.58 -7.75 14.69
C LEU A 486 9.81 -8.02 15.97
N ALA A 487 10.31 -8.96 16.81
CA ALA A 487 9.70 -9.27 18.10
C ALA A 487 9.69 -8.02 19.03
N PHE A 488 10.79 -7.26 19.07
CA PHE A 488 10.87 -6.01 19.81
C PHE A 488 9.83 -4.99 19.34
N ILE A 489 9.68 -4.82 18.03
CA ILE A 489 8.69 -3.89 17.46
C ILE A 489 7.27 -4.29 17.87
N PHE A 490 6.91 -5.56 17.72
CA PHE A 490 5.58 -6.05 18.08
C PHE A 490 5.28 -5.92 19.57
N VAL A 491 6.23 -6.32 20.44
CA VAL A 491 6.02 -6.40 21.88
C VAL A 491 6.19 -5.04 22.55
N ALA A 492 7.29 -4.33 22.27
CA ALA A 492 7.65 -3.12 22.97
C ALA A 492 7.19 -1.84 22.25
N ARG A 493 7.41 -1.74 20.94
CA ARG A 493 7.12 -0.50 20.20
C ARG A 493 5.63 -0.30 19.96
N TRP A 494 4.94 -1.33 19.46
CA TRP A 494 3.49 -1.26 19.19
C TRP A 494 2.66 -1.69 20.38
N SER A 495 3.25 -2.44 21.31
CA SER A 495 2.59 -2.87 22.53
C SER A 495 1.21 -3.51 22.28
N VAL A 496 1.12 -4.35 21.23
CA VAL A 496 -0.14 -4.97 20.77
C VAL A 496 -0.54 -6.22 21.57
N MET A 497 0.39 -6.77 22.34
CA MET A 497 0.19 -8.05 23.06
C MET A 497 -1.00 -8.06 24.00
N PRO A 498 -1.30 -7.00 24.80
CA PRO A 498 -2.48 -6.99 25.65
C PRO A 498 -3.79 -7.09 24.84
N TYR A 499 -3.86 -6.40 23.69
CA TYR A 499 -5.00 -6.48 22.78
C TYR A 499 -5.14 -7.88 22.17
N LEU A 500 -4.05 -8.45 21.63
CA LEU A 500 -4.03 -9.79 21.05
C LEU A 500 -4.33 -10.88 22.07
N ALA A 501 -3.90 -10.69 23.32
CA ALA A 501 -4.23 -11.59 24.43
C ALA A 501 -5.67 -11.44 24.96
N GLY A 502 -6.46 -10.49 24.44
CA GLY A 502 -7.83 -10.28 24.90
C GLY A 502 -7.95 -9.56 26.24
N LEU A 503 -6.85 -9.07 26.78
CA LEU A 503 -6.79 -8.33 28.03
C LEU A 503 -7.20 -6.86 27.89
N GLU A 504 -7.24 -6.37 26.65
CA GLU A 504 -7.53 -4.98 26.33
C GLU A 504 -8.56 -4.90 25.19
N SER A 505 -9.54 -4.00 25.31
CA SER A 505 -10.48 -3.71 24.23
C SER A 505 -9.82 -2.87 23.13
N GLU A 506 -10.44 -2.79 21.94
CA GLU A 506 -9.99 -1.89 20.87
C GLU A 506 -9.96 -0.44 21.35
N ALA A 507 -11.02 0.02 21.99
CA ALA A 507 -11.10 1.37 22.52
C ALA A 507 -10.00 1.66 23.56
N ALA A 508 -9.71 0.71 24.46
CA ALA A 508 -8.65 0.86 25.45
C ALA A 508 -7.26 0.89 24.78
N TYR A 509 -7.02 0.02 23.79
CA TYR A 509 -5.79 0.01 23.01
C TYR A 509 -5.56 1.34 22.29
N LEU A 510 -6.58 1.86 21.60
CA LEU A 510 -6.52 3.15 20.92
C LEU A 510 -6.33 4.30 21.91
N ALA A 511 -7.04 4.33 23.02
CA ALA A 511 -6.91 5.36 24.04
C ALA A 511 -5.49 5.41 24.66
N ARG A 512 -4.83 4.26 24.79
CA ARG A 512 -3.46 4.18 25.29
C ARG A 512 -2.41 4.58 24.25
N THR A 513 -2.69 4.38 22.97
CA THR A 513 -1.69 4.54 21.91
C THR A 513 -1.89 5.78 21.04
N ARG A 514 -3.05 6.46 21.14
CA ARG A 514 -3.41 7.58 20.27
C ARG A 514 -3.99 8.76 21.06
N ASP A 515 -3.46 9.92 20.79
CA ASP A 515 -3.80 11.19 21.43
C ASP A 515 -5.13 11.80 20.96
N PHE A 516 -5.67 11.35 19.81
CA PHE A 516 -6.94 11.86 19.29
C PHE A 516 -8.16 11.28 20.00
N VAL A 517 -8.04 10.15 20.69
CA VAL A 517 -9.20 9.42 21.22
C VAL A 517 -10.05 10.25 22.18
N PRO A 518 -9.51 10.99 23.15
CA PRO A 518 -10.34 11.82 24.03
C PRO A 518 -11.16 12.87 23.26
N ALA A 519 -10.52 13.57 22.33
CA ALA A 519 -11.19 14.60 21.52
C ALA A 519 -12.27 14.01 20.59
N TYR A 520 -12.01 12.84 19.97
CA TYR A 520 -12.97 12.18 19.08
C TYR A 520 -14.14 11.59 19.85
N THR A 521 -13.93 11.03 21.04
CA THR A 521 -15.00 10.61 21.95
C THR A 521 -15.85 11.82 22.35
N TRP A 522 -15.23 12.93 22.74
CA TRP A 522 -15.96 14.14 23.07
C TRP A 522 -16.82 14.63 21.88
N MET A 523 -16.28 14.64 20.67
CA MET A 523 -17.04 15.03 19.47
C MET A 523 -18.22 14.09 19.20
N ALA A 524 -18.03 12.78 19.36
CA ALA A 524 -19.10 11.80 19.19
C ALA A 524 -20.27 12.06 20.14
N ASP A 525 -19.98 12.44 21.40
CA ASP A 525 -20.98 12.65 22.46
C ASP A 525 -21.61 14.03 22.42
N HIS A 526 -20.93 15.08 21.92
CA HIS A 526 -21.34 16.48 22.07
C HIS A 526 -21.64 17.19 20.74
N THR A 527 -21.43 16.59 19.61
CA THR A 527 -21.76 17.17 18.30
C THR A 527 -22.89 16.40 17.62
N PRO A 528 -23.75 17.05 16.82
CA PRO A 528 -24.80 16.35 16.08
C PRO A 528 -24.19 15.29 15.13
N PRO A 529 -24.89 14.17 14.85
CA PRO A 529 -24.39 13.13 13.95
C PRO A 529 -24.11 13.61 12.51
N ASP A 530 -24.80 14.64 12.05
CA ASP A 530 -24.66 15.28 10.75
C ASP A 530 -23.67 16.46 10.74
N ALA A 531 -23.05 16.76 11.89
CA ALA A 531 -22.05 17.80 11.99
C ALA A 531 -20.91 17.60 10.96
N LYS A 532 -20.52 18.71 10.33
CA LYS A 532 -19.36 18.74 9.43
C LYS A 532 -18.25 19.57 10.07
N LEU A 533 -17.06 19.03 10.08
CA LEU A 533 -15.92 19.58 10.81
C LEU A 533 -14.85 20.10 9.83
N LEU A 534 -14.15 21.15 10.23
CA LEU A 534 -12.89 21.57 9.61
C LEU A 534 -11.73 21.18 10.54
N LEU A 535 -10.90 20.27 10.11
CA LEU A 535 -9.73 19.81 10.87
C LEU A 535 -8.48 20.51 10.34
N LEU A 536 -7.73 21.14 11.22
CA LEU A 536 -6.49 21.84 10.94
C LEU A 536 -5.31 21.15 11.64
N ALA A 537 -4.28 20.84 10.86
CA ALA A 537 -3.14 20.02 11.28
C ALA A 537 -3.55 18.61 11.75
N GLU A 538 -4.70 18.12 11.28
CA GLU A 538 -5.25 16.82 11.63
C GLU A 538 -5.98 16.21 10.43
N ASN A 539 -5.58 15.01 10.02
CA ASN A 539 -6.26 14.25 8.96
C ASN A 539 -6.42 12.76 9.27
N ARG A 540 -6.24 12.35 10.54
CA ARG A 540 -6.47 10.97 11.01
C ARG A 540 -7.97 10.67 11.15
N THR A 541 -8.71 10.80 10.07
CA THR A 541 -10.18 10.78 10.06
C THR A 541 -10.80 9.39 10.10
N TYR A 542 -10.00 8.30 10.11
CA TYR A 542 -10.55 6.94 10.05
C TYR A 542 -11.51 6.62 11.23
N HIS A 543 -11.17 7.00 12.46
CA HIS A 543 -12.01 6.79 13.64
C HIS A 543 -12.95 7.98 13.95
N LEU A 544 -13.09 8.92 13.02
CA LEU A 544 -13.97 10.07 13.19
C LEU A 544 -15.36 9.77 12.64
N ASP A 545 -16.37 9.77 13.50
CA ASP A 545 -17.77 9.49 13.15
C ASP A 545 -18.50 10.71 12.56
N ARG A 546 -17.77 11.71 12.09
CA ARG A 546 -18.30 12.95 11.53
C ARG A 546 -17.68 13.25 10.18
N ARG A 547 -18.45 13.86 9.29
CA ARG A 547 -17.93 14.35 8.03
C ARG A 547 -16.87 15.42 8.29
N ALA A 548 -15.76 15.38 7.58
CA ALA A 548 -14.69 16.34 7.79
C ALA A 548 -14.05 16.82 6.49
N LEU A 549 -13.70 18.10 6.47
CA LEU A 549 -12.64 18.63 5.62
C LEU A 549 -11.37 18.65 6.47
N ALA A 550 -10.39 17.85 6.11
CA ALA A 550 -9.23 17.61 6.95
C ALA A 550 -7.94 17.99 6.24
N ALA A 551 -7.09 18.75 6.92
CA ALA A 551 -5.76 19.11 6.49
C ALA A 551 -4.73 18.51 7.45
N GLY A 552 -3.85 17.64 6.95
CA GLY A 552 -2.76 17.06 7.73
C GLY A 552 -1.59 18.02 7.92
N ASN A 553 -0.58 17.54 8.62
CA ASN A 553 0.64 18.32 8.90
C ASN A 553 1.40 18.78 7.63
N LEU A 554 1.29 18.08 6.52
CA LEU A 554 1.91 18.43 5.23
C LEU A 554 1.05 19.36 4.38
N ASP A 555 -0.18 19.64 4.78
CA ASP A 555 -1.15 20.42 4.00
C ASP A 555 -1.17 21.91 4.35
N GLY A 556 -0.23 22.39 5.15
CA GLY A 556 -0.13 23.79 5.57
C GLY A 556 -0.19 24.81 4.42
N PRO A 557 0.60 24.64 3.32
CA PRO A 557 0.54 25.53 2.17
C PRO A 557 -0.85 25.55 1.50
N ARG A 558 -1.58 24.44 1.50
CA ARG A 558 -2.94 24.35 0.93
C ARG A 558 -3.96 25.07 1.81
N VAL A 559 -3.84 24.91 3.13
CA VAL A 559 -4.65 25.66 4.09
C VAL A 559 -4.38 27.15 3.98
N ALA A 560 -3.12 27.56 3.85
CA ALA A 560 -2.75 28.95 3.64
C ALA A 560 -3.37 29.50 2.36
N ALA A 561 -3.32 28.76 1.26
CA ALA A 561 -3.94 29.15 -0.02
C ALA A 561 -5.48 29.20 0.07
N TYR A 562 -6.09 28.28 0.79
CA TYR A 562 -7.53 28.29 1.05
C TYR A 562 -7.95 29.53 1.83
N LEU A 563 -7.26 29.85 2.94
CA LEU A 563 -7.52 31.00 3.78
C LEU A 563 -7.20 32.34 3.08
N ALA A 564 -6.21 32.38 2.18
CA ALA A 564 -5.86 33.59 1.43
C ALA A 564 -6.95 34.05 0.45
N ARG A 565 -7.96 33.24 0.18
CA ARG A 565 -9.14 33.61 -0.61
C ARG A 565 -10.03 34.63 0.10
N PHE A 566 -9.93 34.74 1.43
CA PHE A 566 -10.76 35.58 2.27
C PHE A 566 -9.99 36.82 2.74
N ARG A 567 -10.64 37.97 2.68
CA ARG A 567 -10.07 39.25 3.10
C ARG A 567 -10.38 39.59 4.55
N THR A 568 -11.53 39.09 5.01
CA THR A 568 -12.05 39.39 6.35
C THR A 568 -12.51 38.11 7.09
N PRO A 569 -12.50 38.10 8.42
CA PRO A 569 -13.11 37.02 9.21
C PRO A 569 -14.57 36.73 8.84
N GLY A 570 -15.34 37.77 8.46
CA GLY A 570 -16.75 37.61 8.05
C GLY A 570 -16.90 36.85 6.74
N GLU A 571 -16.05 37.10 5.73
CA GLU A 571 -16.04 36.31 4.49
C GLU A 571 -15.72 34.84 4.75
N PHE A 572 -14.76 34.56 5.64
CA PHE A 572 -14.43 33.20 6.04
C PHE A 572 -15.57 32.53 6.81
N ALA A 573 -16.24 33.27 7.71
CA ALA A 573 -17.43 32.78 8.39
C ALA A 573 -18.54 32.39 7.41
N ALA A 574 -18.82 33.23 6.42
CA ALA A 574 -19.83 32.98 5.39
C ALA A 574 -19.51 31.69 4.59
N GLU A 575 -18.26 31.50 4.18
CA GLU A 575 -17.81 30.27 3.49
C GLU A 575 -18.03 29.02 4.36
N LEU A 576 -17.67 29.08 5.66
CA LEU A 576 -17.87 27.97 6.59
C LEU A 576 -19.36 27.62 6.75
N HIS A 577 -20.22 28.63 6.83
CA HIS A 577 -21.67 28.46 6.87
C HIS A 577 -22.23 27.85 5.58
N GLU A 578 -21.80 28.34 4.41
CA GLU A 578 -22.20 27.80 3.12
C GLU A 578 -21.79 26.32 2.96
N GLN A 579 -20.62 25.96 3.49
CA GLN A 579 -20.17 24.59 3.53
C GLN A 579 -20.79 23.75 4.65
N HIS A 580 -21.69 24.30 5.45
CA HIS A 580 -22.32 23.66 6.61
C HIS A 580 -21.30 23.16 7.66
N ILE A 581 -20.17 23.85 7.80
CA ILE A 581 -19.19 23.53 8.84
C ILE A 581 -19.71 24.06 10.17
N THR A 582 -19.70 23.20 11.18
CA THR A 582 -20.21 23.52 12.53
C THR A 582 -19.10 23.72 13.55
N HIS A 583 -17.95 23.03 13.36
CA HIS A 583 -16.85 23.07 14.31
C HIS A 583 -15.51 23.14 13.59
N ILE A 584 -14.53 23.77 14.24
CA ILE A 584 -13.11 23.72 13.86
C ILE A 584 -12.36 22.93 14.92
N VAL A 585 -11.57 21.97 14.48
CA VAL A 585 -10.72 21.11 15.32
C VAL A 585 -9.25 21.39 14.99
N ILE A 586 -8.46 21.69 16.00
CA ILE A 586 -7.02 21.98 15.85
C ILE A 586 -6.23 20.93 16.62
N HIS A 587 -5.32 20.24 15.95
CA HIS A 587 -4.31 19.39 16.60
C HIS A 587 -3.12 20.26 17.02
N LYS A 588 -3.04 20.62 18.29
CA LYS A 588 -2.08 21.61 18.82
C LYS A 588 -0.62 21.25 18.56
N PRO A 589 -0.15 20.00 18.76
CA PRO A 589 1.25 19.64 18.52
C PRO A 589 1.69 19.86 17.07
N TRP A 590 0.85 19.52 16.11
CA TRP A 590 1.18 19.69 14.69
C TRP A 590 0.89 21.09 14.16
N TYR A 591 0.07 21.83 14.85
CA TYR A 591 -0.23 23.21 14.49
C TYR A 591 0.86 24.20 14.97
N ARG A 592 1.48 23.94 16.14
CA ARG A 592 2.49 24.81 16.75
C ARG A 592 3.94 24.36 16.50
N VAL A 593 4.15 23.06 16.48
CA VAL A 593 5.49 22.45 16.39
C VAL A 593 5.34 21.17 15.60
N GLY A 594 5.98 21.08 14.44
CA GLY A 594 6.01 19.81 13.69
C GLY A 594 6.52 18.65 14.55
N PRO A 595 6.33 17.39 14.09
CA PRO A 595 6.83 16.22 14.81
C PRO A 595 8.32 16.37 15.11
N PRO A 596 8.82 15.86 16.26
CA PRO A 596 10.23 15.98 16.65
C PRO A 596 11.25 15.53 15.59
N VAL A 597 10.85 14.60 14.73
CA VAL A 597 11.66 14.11 13.58
C VAL A 597 11.92 15.22 12.56
N TYR A 598 11.06 16.22 12.49
CA TYR A 598 11.14 17.34 11.54
C TYR A 598 11.60 18.65 12.17
N GLN A 599 11.84 18.70 13.48
CA GLN A 599 12.20 19.93 14.19
C GLN A 599 13.47 20.60 13.63
N SER A 600 14.47 19.87 13.19
CA SER A 600 15.70 20.46 12.62
C SER A 600 15.51 21.10 11.23
N LEU A 601 14.48 20.67 10.50
CA LEU A 601 14.16 21.19 9.17
C LEU A 601 13.07 22.29 9.22
N VAL A 602 12.33 22.34 10.31
CA VAL A 602 11.01 22.94 10.43
C VAL A 602 11.02 24.16 11.37
N GLU A 603 12.03 24.36 12.19
CA GLU A 603 12.09 25.54 13.08
C GLU A 603 11.99 26.88 12.35
N LYS A 604 12.29 26.95 11.05
CA LYS A 604 12.16 28.18 10.25
C LYS A 604 10.83 28.33 9.53
N GLU A 605 10.09 27.25 9.26
CA GLU A 605 8.89 27.29 8.40
C GLU A 605 7.60 26.91 9.12
N TYR A 606 7.63 26.23 10.24
CA TYR A 606 6.45 25.75 10.97
C TYR A 606 5.86 26.70 12.00
N LEU A 607 6.51 27.77 12.27
CA LEU A 607 5.78 28.94 12.76
C LEU A 607 4.59 29.28 11.83
N LEU A 608 4.45 28.53 10.72
CA LEU A 608 3.58 28.86 9.62
C LEU A 608 2.97 27.60 8.97
N PHE A 609 2.29 26.73 9.76
CA PHE A 609 1.24 25.91 9.16
C PHE A 609 0.31 26.79 8.29
N VAL A 610 0.26 28.09 8.62
CA VAL A 610 -0.49 29.12 7.89
C VAL A 610 0.38 30.38 7.79
N ALA A 611 0.56 30.92 6.58
CA ALA A 611 1.31 32.17 6.36
C ALA A 611 0.88 33.30 7.31
N PRO A 612 1.74 34.27 7.69
CA PRO A 612 1.44 35.24 8.73
C PRO A 612 0.10 35.98 8.57
N ARG A 613 -0.27 36.37 7.34
CA ARG A 613 -1.58 37.02 7.08
C ARG A 613 -2.77 36.11 7.33
N THR A 614 -2.67 34.84 6.92
CA THR A 614 -3.73 33.84 7.07
C THR A 614 -3.84 33.36 8.52
N HIS A 615 -2.72 33.38 9.25
CA HIS A 615 -2.74 33.12 10.71
C HIS A 615 -3.51 34.24 11.45
N VAL A 616 -3.29 35.50 11.08
CA VAL A 616 -4.04 36.63 11.65
C VAL A 616 -5.52 36.50 11.37
N LEU A 617 -5.91 36.22 10.11
CA LEU A 617 -7.31 36.01 9.74
C LEU A 617 -7.97 34.91 10.57
N LEU A 618 -7.30 33.74 10.66
CA LEU A 618 -7.83 32.61 11.41
C LEU A 618 -7.93 32.93 12.91
N HIS A 619 -6.91 33.57 13.50
CA HIS A 619 -6.89 33.99 14.89
C HIS A 619 -8.02 34.98 15.20
N ASP A 620 -8.20 36.00 14.37
CA ASP A 620 -9.25 37.00 14.55
C ASP A 620 -10.64 36.40 14.38
N PHE A 621 -10.80 35.49 13.41
CA PHE A 621 -12.03 34.72 13.24
C PHE A 621 -12.33 33.87 14.50
N MET A 622 -11.36 33.09 14.98
CA MET A 622 -11.54 32.24 16.14
C MET A 622 -11.91 33.00 17.40
N ARG A 623 -11.45 34.25 17.53
CA ARG A 623 -11.76 35.13 18.67
C ARG A 623 -13.20 35.64 18.66
N VAL A 624 -13.79 35.90 17.47
CA VAL A 624 -15.10 36.54 17.33
C VAL A 624 -16.17 35.60 16.80
N GLY A 625 -15.81 34.73 15.87
CA GLY A 625 -16.73 33.86 15.13
C GLY A 625 -16.88 32.44 15.69
N ALA A 626 -16.14 32.10 16.75
CA ALA A 626 -16.15 30.75 17.30
C ALA A 626 -15.98 30.73 18.83
N ARG A 627 -16.58 29.76 19.48
CA ARG A 627 -16.48 29.53 20.93
C ARG A 627 -15.73 28.24 21.19
N ARG A 628 -14.65 28.28 21.99
CA ARG A 628 -13.96 27.06 22.40
C ARG A 628 -14.87 26.24 23.33
N VAL A 629 -15.13 24.99 22.92
CA VAL A 629 -16.01 24.07 23.63
C VAL A 629 -15.27 22.87 24.24
N TYR A 630 -14.04 22.58 23.77
CA TYR A 630 -13.19 21.53 24.31
C TYR A 630 -11.72 21.91 24.20
N GLU A 631 -10.93 21.51 25.17
CA GLU A 631 -9.47 21.60 25.13
C GLU A 631 -8.82 20.53 26.01
N ASP A 632 -7.83 19.83 25.46
CA ASP A 632 -6.92 18.95 26.21
C ASP A 632 -5.44 19.24 25.83
N ALA A 633 -4.53 18.33 26.16
CA ALA A 633 -3.10 18.49 25.83
C ALA A 633 -2.85 18.55 24.32
N SER A 634 -3.59 17.80 23.51
CA SER A 634 -3.38 17.61 22.07
C SER A 634 -4.37 18.39 21.20
N TYR A 635 -5.58 18.68 21.67
CA TYR A 635 -6.65 19.23 20.85
C TYR A 635 -7.29 20.48 21.43
N ALA A 636 -7.78 21.33 20.53
CA ALA A 636 -8.73 22.39 20.83
C ALA A 636 -9.87 22.32 19.81
N ILE A 637 -11.12 22.36 20.29
CA ILE A 637 -12.34 22.32 19.47
C ILE A 637 -13.14 23.59 19.69
N PHE A 638 -13.54 24.18 18.58
CA PHE A 638 -14.30 25.43 18.57
C PHE A 638 -15.61 25.21 17.82
N GLU A 639 -16.71 25.55 18.45
CA GLU A 639 -18.04 25.63 17.86
C GLU A 639 -18.20 26.98 17.15
N LEU A 640 -18.71 26.99 15.92
CA LEU A 640 -18.98 28.22 15.21
C LEU A 640 -20.20 28.94 15.76
N ASN A 641 -20.10 30.26 15.93
CA ASN A 641 -21.26 31.08 16.30
C ASN A 641 -22.28 31.04 15.13
N ARG A 642 -23.57 30.85 15.47
CA ARG A 642 -24.65 30.82 14.49
C ARG A 642 -24.92 32.22 13.91
#